data_d588278346b186a15c065bb4c9139ee5
#
_entry.id   d588278346b186a15c065bb4c9139ee5
#
_cell.length_a   1.000
_cell.length_b   1.000
_cell.length_c   1.000
_cell.angle_alpha   90.00
_cell.angle_beta   90.00
_cell.angle_gamma   90.00
#
_symmetry.space_group_name_H-M   'P 1'
#
loop_
_entity.id
_entity.type
_entity.pdbx_description
1 polymer ?
#
loop_
_entity_poly.entity_id
_entity_poly.type
_entity_poly.pdbx_seq_one_letter_code
_entity_poly.pdbx_strand_id
1 'polypeptide(L)'
;MFKVVVGQTEGTNTPKVTRAVIEQCKTQLNGSSPTAGLLFAADHFDHVLAVEEIIASFPGLELAGCTSSGEMSSGKGFSQDSMCLMLFASDTILIASGIGLDLSKAPGQAVHRAVDDAQSRLGGEPSVCFIFPSIRSRGIETVLSTIFETLGPECKVFGGIPSADKLVIHKTLQFCRENVYSDAVSVLLFAGPIKAASVVSNSWKPVGYRSVVDEVDGSRVKRIGGRTALQFFREAFGPYAVPLPEMPLAIFDKKERFYLRVAIDFDENTGSVDYATPISEDRKVQLTEATPENITTNLRDNLHGLMNKIGEDWCPQVAFLFSCVSRRWIMGLRTSEELNLATSILPTNIPITGFYTFGEIASLAEKTPPKLHNCTLVALLLGEENNSDLPTKTIQQRNSAEETYEDVKLLAKKLARAHESQARLELQKESSANVLRRMSEGLAQAKRRIEKQNRILKESLTLAQEVQQSLLPDVVPVIDGFEIAGRSLYCDETGGDYIDYLTLKDGIAVVVGDVSGHGVAAALLMTTARALLRMRADFAGSPAEVITDLNRLLAADVQDSGHFMTLIYLRLNSAEKTLTWVRAGHEPGLCYMPETNEFVELRGKGLALGVFDDIKYKEYTTSPLRPGSVVILSTDGIFETRDTKGKFFGRERLMEIVRKNANRSASSILEACLREVHDFRGGCPREDDETLVVIKAK
;
A
#
# COMPACT_ATOMS: atom_id res chain seq x y z
N MET A 1 37.84 22.24 -10.15
CA MET A 1 37.62 21.73 -8.75
C MET A 1 36.18 21.18 -8.67
N PHE A 2 36.04 19.94 -8.22
CA PHE A 2 34.71 19.31 -8.02
C PHE A 2 34.30 19.43 -6.56
N LYS A 3 33.28 20.22 -6.27
CA LYS A 3 32.75 20.48 -4.92
C LYS A 3 31.36 19.92 -4.79
N VAL A 4 31.12 19.19 -3.70
CA VAL A 4 29.80 18.62 -3.38
C VAL A 4 29.37 19.12 -2.02
N VAL A 5 28.11 19.59 -1.93
CA VAL A 5 27.50 20.05 -0.68
C VAL A 5 26.17 19.36 -0.47
N VAL A 6 25.78 19.18 0.79
CA VAL A 6 24.54 18.47 1.17
C VAL A 6 23.80 19.27 2.23
N GLY A 7 22.51 19.51 1.97
CA GLY A 7 21.56 20.02 2.95
C GLY A 7 20.47 18.99 3.21
N GLN A 8 20.15 18.75 4.48
CA GLN A 8 19.04 17.87 4.90
C GLN A 8 18.27 18.50 6.04
N THR A 9 16.94 18.46 5.95
CA THR A 9 16.05 19.00 6.99
C THR A 9 14.79 18.16 7.08
N GLU A 10 14.35 17.85 8.29
CA GLU A 10 13.11 17.15 8.58
C GLU A 10 11.97 18.12 8.89
N GLY A 11 10.72 17.69 8.65
CA GLY A 11 9.51 18.44 8.98
C GLY A 11 8.36 18.17 8.03
N THR A 12 7.19 18.77 8.31
CA THR A 12 5.96 18.59 7.53
C THR A 12 5.57 19.82 6.70
N ASN A 13 6.25 20.94 6.90
CA ASN A 13 5.96 22.19 6.19
C ASN A 13 6.94 22.37 5.02
N THR A 14 6.49 22.09 3.80
CA THR A 14 7.32 22.12 2.59
C THR A 14 8.13 23.42 2.43
N PRO A 15 7.54 24.65 2.42
CA PRO A 15 8.31 25.87 2.24
C PRO A 15 9.42 26.07 3.29
N LYS A 16 9.13 25.75 4.55
CA LYS A 16 10.10 25.90 5.65
C LYS A 16 11.26 24.92 5.49
N VAL A 17 10.97 23.67 5.16
CA VAL A 17 11.98 22.61 4.97
C VAL A 17 12.84 22.92 3.75
N THR A 18 12.22 23.28 2.62
CA THR A 18 12.93 23.62 1.37
C THR A 18 13.89 24.78 1.55
N ARG A 19 13.45 25.88 2.18
CA ARG A 19 14.32 27.04 2.45
C ARG A 19 15.47 26.69 3.37
N ALA A 20 15.24 25.90 4.41
CA ALA A 20 16.30 25.46 5.31
C ALA A 20 17.36 24.62 4.60
N VAL A 21 16.95 23.71 3.72
CA VAL A 21 17.86 22.88 2.91
C VAL A 21 18.66 23.76 1.93
N ILE A 22 18.01 24.70 1.26
CA ILE A 22 18.66 25.66 0.35
C ILE A 22 19.71 26.49 1.09
N GLU A 23 19.40 27.04 2.25
CA GLU A 23 20.34 27.86 3.04
C GLU A 23 21.54 27.05 3.56
N GLN A 24 21.35 25.79 3.95
CA GLN A 24 22.45 24.88 4.30
C GLN A 24 23.38 24.67 3.09
N CYS A 25 22.84 24.46 1.89
CA CYS A 25 23.63 24.32 0.67
C CYS A 25 24.36 25.61 0.30
N LYS A 26 23.70 26.77 0.34
CA LYS A 26 24.31 28.08 0.05
C LYS A 26 25.51 28.38 0.98
N THR A 27 25.34 28.10 2.28
CA THR A 27 26.40 28.29 3.27
C THR A 27 27.63 27.43 2.94
N GLN A 28 27.42 26.15 2.57
CA GLN A 28 28.50 25.23 2.23
C GLN A 28 29.13 25.55 0.86
N LEU A 29 28.35 26.05 -0.11
CA LEU A 29 28.86 26.46 -1.44
C LEU A 29 29.89 27.61 -1.31
N ASN A 30 29.70 28.51 -0.32
CA ASN A 30 30.62 29.63 -0.06
C ASN A 30 30.97 30.39 -1.37
N GLY A 31 29.95 30.81 -2.12
CA GLY A 31 30.10 31.57 -3.35
C GLY A 31 30.32 30.75 -4.63
N SER A 32 30.51 29.43 -4.56
CA SER A 32 30.57 28.56 -5.75
C SER A 32 29.17 28.40 -6.34
N SER A 33 29.05 28.44 -7.66
CA SER A 33 27.77 28.23 -8.36
C SER A 33 27.59 26.75 -8.70
N PRO A 34 26.52 26.10 -8.20
CA PRO A 34 26.26 24.71 -8.54
C PRO A 34 25.73 24.62 -9.98
N THR A 35 26.13 23.58 -10.70
CA THR A 35 25.68 23.28 -12.08
C THR A 35 24.62 22.18 -12.09
N ALA A 36 24.65 21.27 -11.10
CA ALA A 36 23.70 20.17 -11.02
C ALA A 36 23.34 19.83 -9.56
N GLY A 37 22.29 19.02 -9.38
CA GLY A 37 21.86 18.56 -8.08
C GLY A 37 21.05 17.27 -8.10
N LEU A 38 21.00 16.61 -6.93
CA LEU A 38 20.13 15.49 -6.65
C LEU A 38 19.19 15.87 -5.49
N LEU A 39 17.90 15.64 -5.66
CA LEU A 39 16.88 15.83 -4.63
C LEU A 39 16.24 14.50 -4.25
N PHE A 40 16.28 14.18 -2.96
CA PHE A 40 15.50 13.09 -2.37
C PHE A 40 14.56 13.67 -1.32
N ALA A 41 13.29 13.30 -1.36
CA ALA A 41 12.29 13.88 -0.46
C ALA A 41 11.20 12.87 -0.11
N ALA A 42 10.76 12.89 1.14
CA ALA A 42 9.64 12.07 1.61
C ALA A 42 8.33 12.40 0.83
N ASP A 43 7.43 11.42 0.73
CA ASP A 43 6.25 11.46 -0.14
C ASP A 43 5.17 12.48 0.27
N HIS A 44 5.20 12.97 1.50
CA HIS A 44 4.21 13.92 2.04
C HIS A 44 4.44 15.38 1.67
N PHE A 45 5.60 15.73 1.08
CA PHE A 45 5.89 17.10 0.67
C PHE A 45 5.13 17.51 -0.60
N ASP A 46 4.87 18.81 -0.75
CA ASP A 46 4.53 19.40 -2.04
C ASP A 46 5.79 19.52 -2.91
N HIS A 47 6.02 18.51 -3.73
CA HIS A 47 7.25 18.39 -4.51
C HIS A 47 7.34 19.44 -5.63
N VAL A 48 6.21 19.90 -6.16
CA VAL A 48 6.19 20.94 -7.19
C VAL A 48 6.73 22.24 -6.59
N LEU A 49 6.17 22.65 -5.46
CA LEU A 49 6.61 23.83 -4.73
C LEU A 49 8.08 23.75 -4.30
N ALA A 50 8.53 22.57 -3.85
CA ALA A 50 9.91 22.37 -3.45
C ALA A 50 10.89 22.53 -4.62
N VAL A 51 10.58 21.92 -5.76
CA VAL A 51 11.40 22.02 -6.98
C VAL A 51 11.43 23.45 -7.50
N GLU A 52 10.28 24.15 -7.54
CA GLU A 52 10.20 25.56 -7.94
C GLU A 52 11.09 26.47 -7.06
N GLU A 53 11.03 26.34 -5.73
CA GLU A 53 11.88 27.11 -4.80
C GLU A 53 13.38 26.80 -4.98
N ILE A 54 13.75 25.53 -5.23
CA ILE A 54 15.14 25.13 -5.48
C ILE A 54 15.65 25.75 -6.79
N ILE A 55 14.91 25.61 -7.89
CA ILE A 55 15.31 26.16 -9.20
C ILE A 55 15.36 27.69 -9.18
N ALA A 56 14.41 28.34 -8.52
CA ALA A 56 14.44 29.79 -8.32
C ALA A 56 15.69 30.24 -7.53
N SER A 57 16.17 29.43 -6.60
CA SER A 57 17.39 29.71 -5.80
C SER A 57 18.69 29.39 -6.56
N PHE A 58 18.65 28.49 -7.53
CA PHE A 58 19.78 28.06 -8.36
C PHE A 58 19.37 27.98 -9.84
N PRO A 59 19.23 29.14 -10.53
CA PRO A 59 18.80 29.18 -11.91
C PRO A 59 19.72 28.36 -12.85
N GLY A 60 19.13 27.55 -13.71
CA GLY A 60 19.86 26.72 -14.64
C GLY A 60 20.44 25.42 -14.06
N LEU A 61 20.01 25.05 -12.84
CA LEU A 61 20.44 23.81 -12.20
C LEU A 61 19.92 22.57 -12.95
N GLU A 62 20.82 21.68 -13.31
CA GLU A 62 20.50 20.33 -13.82
C GLU A 62 20.09 19.42 -12.65
N LEU A 63 18.83 19.50 -12.23
CA LEU A 63 18.28 18.76 -11.11
C LEU A 63 17.78 17.40 -11.57
N ALA A 64 18.08 16.34 -10.80
CA ALA A 64 17.45 15.03 -10.91
C ALA A 64 17.09 14.52 -9.49
N GLY A 65 16.35 13.42 -9.42
CA GLY A 65 16.03 12.81 -8.13
C GLY A 65 14.66 12.15 -8.09
N CYS A 66 14.21 11.83 -6.85
CA CYS A 66 12.96 11.11 -6.68
C CYS A 66 12.43 11.18 -5.23
N THR A 67 11.22 10.70 -5.04
CA THR A 67 10.66 10.42 -3.71
C THR A 67 11.36 9.26 -3.03
N SER A 68 11.39 9.28 -1.70
CA SER A 68 12.10 8.30 -0.86
C SER A 68 11.33 7.98 0.44
N SER A 69 11.72 6.89 1.09
CA SER A 69 11.17 6.48 2.40
C SER A 69 12.11 6.81 3.56
N GLY A 70 12.95 7.80 3.37
CA GLY A 70 13.90 8.30 4.38
C GLY A 70 15.26 8.58 3.77
N GLU A 71 15.84 9.67 4.21
CA GLU A 71 17.10 10.22 3.74
C GLU A 71 18.15 10.12 4.83
N MET A 72 19.39 10.09 4.40
CA MET A 72 20.55 10.08 5.31
C MET A 72 21.64 11.01 4.82
N SER A 73 22.26 11.73 5.77
CA SER A 73 23.49 12.49 5.50
C SER A 73 24.42 12.52 6.70
N SER A 74 25.72 12.64 6.46
CA SER A 74 26.73 12.77 7.52
C SER A 74 26.52 14.02 8.39
N GLY A 75 25.81 15.04 7.88
CA GLY A 75 25.54 16.27 8.62
C GLY A 75 24.33 16.22 9.56
N LYS A 76 23.28 15.40 9.23
CA LYS A 76 22.02 15.36 9.99
C LYS A 76 21.70 13.98 10.58
N GLY A 77 22.26 12.93 10.03
CA GLY A 77 21.89 11.57 10.38
C GLY A 77 20.81 11.01 9.46
N PHE A 78 20.08 9.98 9.93
CA PHE A 78 18.93 9.41 9.26
C PHE A 78 17.64 10.09 9.72
N SER A 79 16.74 10.40 8.78
CA SER A 79 15.38 10.89 9.05
C SER A 79 14.38 10.36 8.03
N GLN A 80 13.14 10.10 8.47
CA GLN A 80 12.06 9.58 7.61
C GLN A 80 11.30 10.70 6.90
N ASP A 81 11.01 11.78 7.63
CA ASP A 81 10.18 12.90 7.17
C ASP A 81 11.07 14.07 6.78
N SER A 82 12.01 13.84 5.85
CA SER A 82 13.02 14.84 5.50
C SER A 82 13.10 15.08 3.99
N MET A 83 13.83 16.12 3.66
CA MET A 83 14.27 16.47 2.32
C MET A 83 15.78 16.60 2.33
N CYS A 84 16.44 15.97 1.38
CA CYS A 84 17.88 16.00 1.19
C CYS A 84 18.22 16.53 -0.20
N LEU A 85 18.88 17.69 -0.26
CA LEU A 85 19.37 18.29 -1.49
C LEU A 85 20.90 18.19 -1.52
N MET A 86 21.43 17.63 -2.59
CA MET A 86 22.83 17.62 -2.91
C MET A 86 23.09 18.49 -4.12
N LEU A 87 24.10 19.33 -4.05
CA LEU A 87 24.52 20.18 -5.15
C LEU A 87 25.96 19.92 -5.55
N PHE A 88 26.20 19.93 -6.87
CA PHE A 88 27.50 19.76 -7.50
C PHE A 88 27.96 21.07 -8.16
N ALA A 89 29.17 21.47 -7.87
CA ALA A 89 29.82 22.60 -8.52
C ALA A 89 31.14 22.12 -9.10
N SER A 90 31.36 22.26 -10.41
CA SER A 90 32.58 21.84 -11.08
C SER A 90 32.87 22.70 -12.32
N ASP A 91 34.15 22.92 -12.57
CA ASP A 91 34.65 23.56 -13.79
C ASP A 91 35.11 22.53 -14.84
N THR A 92 35.27 21.27 -14.45
CA THR A 92 35.88 20.20 -15.25
C THR A 92 34.95 19.04 -15.54
N ILE A 93 34.00 18.79 -14.61
CA ILE A 93 33.01 17.72 -14.77
C ILE A 93 31.72 18.35 -15.32
N LEU A 94 31.28 17.85 -16.45
CA LEU A 94 30.03 18.24 -17.08
C LEU A 94 28.91 17.34 -16.56
N ILE A 95 27.76 17.92 -16.25
CA ILE A 95 26.63 17.19 -15.66
C ILE A 95 25.35 17.67 -16.33
N ALA A 96 24.49 16.71 -16.75
CA ALA A 96 23.19 17.01 -17.34
C ALA A 96 22.14 16.02 -16.88
N SER A 97 20.93 16.52 -16.62
CA SER A 97 19.78 15.71 -16.25
C SER A 97 18.91 15.38 -17.46
N GLY A 98 18.13 14.30 -17.43
CA GLY A 98 17.20 13.95 -18.48
C GLY A 98 16.01 13.18 -17.98
N ILE A 99 14.91 13.24 -18.75
CA ILE A 99 13.64 12.62 -18.39
C ILE A 99 13.02 11.86 -19.56
N GLY A 100 12.50 10.68 -19.26
CA GLY A 100 11.72 9.89 -20.21
C GLY A 100 10.36 9.51 -19.60
N LEU A 101 9.29 9.84 -20.29
CA LEU A 101 7.91 9.65 -19.87
C LEU A 101 7.31 8.35 -20.40
N ASP A 102 6.14 7.96 -19.87
CA ASP A 102 5.40 6.74 -20.25
C ASP A 102 6.22 5.45 -20.03
N LEU A 103 6.94 5.39 -18.92
CA LEU A 103 7.84 4.27 -18.60
C LEU A 103 7.11 2.93 -18.52
N SER A 104 5.89 2.92 -17.96
CA SER A 104 5.07 1.72 -17.84
C SER A 104 4.61 1.15 -19.17
N LYS A 105 4.45 2.00 -20.20
CA LYS A 105 3.98 1.60 -21.53
C LYS A 105 5.12 1.19 -22.46
N ALA A 106 6.23 1.94 -22.42
CA ALA A 106 7.34 1.77 -23.36
C ALA A 106 8.71 1.99 -22.67
N PRO A 107 9.14 1.08 -21.77
CA PRO A 107 10.30 1.29 -20.91
C PRO A 107 11.60 1.58 -21.68
N GLY A 108 11.89 0.87 -22.76
CA GLY A 108 13.08 1.12 -23.58
C GLY A 108 13.05 2.50 -24.23
N GLN A 109 11.92 2.91 -24.80
CA GLN A 109 11.80 4.24 -25.42
C GLN A 109 11.91 5.38 -24.40
N ALA A 110 11.38 5.18 -23.19
CA ALA A 110 11.51 6.16 -22.11
C ALA A 110 12.98 6.34 -21.72
N VAL A 111 13.75 5.24 -21.62
CA VAL A 111 15.18 5.31 -21.32
C VAL A 111 15.94 6.03 -22.42
N HIS A 112 15.71 5.72 -23.71
CA HIS A 112 16.34 6.44 -24.81
C HIS A 112 16.05 7.93 -24.74
N ARG A 113 14.79 8.34 -24.57
CA ARG A 113 14.41 9.77 -24.43
C ARG A 113 15.12 10.45 -23.26
N ALA A 114 15.23 9.78 -22.09
CA ALA A 114 15.92 10.34 -20.94
C ALA A 114 17.40 10.56 -21.20
N VAL A 115 18.06 9.60 -21.86
CA VAL A 115 19.49 9.69 -22.20
C VAL A 115 19.72 10.74 -23.28
N ASP A 116 18.93 10.74 -24.36
CA ASP A 116 19.03 11.73 -25.46
C ASP A 116 18.80 13.16 -24.94
N ASP A 117 17.80 13.36 -24.07
CA ASP A 117 17.52 14.64 -23.43
C ASP A 117 18.72 15.13 -22.59
N ALA A 118 19.35 14.26 -21.79
CA ALA A 118 20.55 14.61 -21.02
C ALA A 118 21.79 14.82 -21.93
N GLN A 119 22.06 13.93 -22.88
CA GLN A 119 23.22 14.00 -23.77
C GLN A 119 23.20 15.25 -24.64
N SER A 120 22.02 15.72 -25.08
CA SER A 120 21.90 16.96 -25.87
C SER A 120 22.50 18.19 -25.18
N ARG A 121 22.69 18.18 -23.87
CA ARG A 121 23.24 19.27 -23.04
C ARG A 121 24.55 18.92 -22.35
N LEU A 122 24.95 17.65 -22.30
CA LEU A 122 26.10 17.19 -21.53
C LEU A 122 27.44 17.68 -22.09
N GLY A 123 27.58 17.79 -23.39
CA GLY A 123 28.81 18.28 -24.04
C GLY A 123 30.03 17.34 -23.98
N GLY A 124 29.83 16.06 -23.62
CA GLY A 124 30.89 15.05 -23.51
C GLY A 124 30.33 13.64 -23.39
N GLU A 125 31.21 12.63 -23.49
CA GLU A 125 30.84 11.23 -23.33
C GLU A 125 30.55 10.89 -21.84
N PRO A 126 29.40 10.33 -21.52
CA PRO A 126 29.02 10.01 -20.12
C PRO A 126 29.85 8.84 -19.59
N SER A 127 30.43 9.00 -18.42
CA SER A 127 31.18 7.96 -17.70
C SER A 127 30.51 7.47 -16.42
N VAL A 128 29.57 8.28 -15.86
CA VAL A 128 28.72 7.91 -14.71
C VAL A 128 27.29 8.35 -14.98
N CYS A 129 26.33 7.50 -14.65
CA CYS A 129 24.91 7.75 -14.73
C CYS A 129 24.22 7.42 -13.41
N PHE A 130 23.46 8.37 -12.86
CA PHE A 130 22.45 8.08 -11.86
C PHE A 130 21.11 7.90 -12.55
N ILE A 131 20.32 6.90 -12.10
CA ILE A 131 19.02 6.56 -12.69
C ILE A 131 17.96 6.31 -11.60
N PHE A 132 16.78 6.91 -11.78
CA PHE A 132 15.65 6.81 -10.84
C PHE A 132 14.37 6.46 -11.62
N PRO A 133 14.14 5.17 -11.95
CA PRO A 133 12.97 4.74 -12.72
C PRO A 133 11.76 4.55 -11.81
N SER A 134 10.61 5.10 -12.20
CA SER A 134 9.32 4.80 -11.57
C SER A 134 8.83 3.46 -12.09
N ILE A 135 9.13 2.36 -11.44
CA ILE A 135 8.69 1.05 -11.96
C ILE A 135 7.78 0.32 -11.01
N ARG A 136 6.67 -0.11 -11.61
CA ARG A 136 5.90 -1.28 -11.16
C ARG A 136 6.50 -2.50 -11.85
N SER A 137 6.81 -3.52 -11.10
CA SER A 137 7.43 -4.84 -11.35
C SER A 137 7.67 -5.37 -12.79
N ARG A 138 7.06 -4.84 -13.82
CA ARG A 138 7.22 -5.27 -15.22
C ARG A 138 7.97 -4.20 -16.01
N GLY A 139 9.21 -4.48 -16.39
CA GLY A 139 9.97 -3.58 -17.28
C GLY A 139 11.33 -3.13 -16.77
N ILE A 140 11.70 -3.38 -15.50
CA ILE A 140 13.00 -2.98 -14.96
C ILE A 140 14.17 -3.62 -15.71
N GLU A 141 14.05 -4.87 -16.12
CA GLU A 141 15.10 -5.55 -16.90
C GLU A 141 15.30 -4.87 -18.26
N THR A 142 14.21 -4.45 -18.92
CA THR A 142 14.28 -3.66 -20.15
C THR A 142 14.93 -2.30 -19.91
N VAL A 143 14.60 -1.61 -18.80
CA VAL A 143 15.26 -0.34 -18.45
C VAL A 143 16.76 -0.53 -18.28
N LEU A 144 17.17 -1.57 -17.52
CA LEU A 144 18.58 -1.81 -17.23
C LEU A 144 19.38 -2.31 -18.44
N SER A 145 18.79 -3.12 -19.31
CA SER A 145 19.44 -3.50 -20.57
C SER A 145 19.55 -2.31 -21.53
N THR A 146 18.46 -1.55 -21.71
CA THR A 146 18.47 -0.38 -22.61
C THR A 146 19.44 0.69 -22.14
N ILE A 147 19.51 1.04 -20.84
CA ILE A 147 20.47 2.04 -20.36
C ILE A 147 21.92 1.60 -20.61
N PHE A 148 22.22 0.32 -20.40
CA PHE A 148 23.55 -0.23 -20.66
C PHE A 148 23.90 -0.24 -22.16
N GLU A 149 22.96 -0.62 -23.03
CA GLU A 149 23.13 -0.61 -24.48
C GLU A 149 23.33 0.81 -25.02
N THR A 150 22.57 1.78 -24.47
CA THR A 150 22.61 3.19 -24.91
C THR A 150 23.88 3.91 -24.48
N LEU A 151 24.31 3.72 -23.21
CA LEU A 151 25.49 4.42 -22.66
C LEU A 151 26.80 3.66 -22.85
N GLY A 152 26.72 2.38 -23.21
CA GLY A 152 27.90 1.52 -23.39
C GLY A 152 28.52 1.02 -22.08
N PRO A 153 29.46 0.05 -22.18
CA PRO A 153 30.03 -0.65 -21.02
C PRO A 153 30.99 0.19 -20.16
N GLU A 154 31.43 1.32 -20.65
CA GLU A 154 32.37 2.22 -19.93
C GLU A 154 31.60 3.13 -18.95
N CYS A 155 30.33 3.41 -19.22
CA CYS A 155 29.50 4.23 -18.33
C CYS A 155 29.01 3.40 -17.13
N LYS A 156 29.34 3.83 -15.91
CA LYS A 156 28.91 3.18 -14.68
C LYS A 156 27.53 3.70 -14.26
N VAL A 157 26.58 2.79 -14.09
CA VAL A 157 25.20 3.13 -13.78
C VAL A 157 24.89 2.82 -12.32
N PHE A 158 24.33 3.79 -11.59
CA PHE A 158 23.93 3.71 -10.18
C PHE A 158 22.54 4.31 -9.96
N GLY A 159 21.92 3.99 -8.86
CA GLY A 159 20.66 4.62 -8.48
C GLY A 159 19.75 3.71 -7.68
N GLY A 160 18.47 3.94 -7.79
CA GLY A 160 17.48 3.13 -7.07
C GLY A 160 16.06 3.43 -7.51
N ILE A 161 15.19 2.47 -7.24
CA ILE A 161 13.75 2.65 -7.46
C ILE A 161 13.20 3.57 -6.37
N PRO A 162 12.52 4.67 -6.74
CA PRO A 162 11.87 5.56 -5.79
C PRO A 162 10.98 4.80 -4.80
N SER A 163 10.96 5.25 -3.57
CA SER A 163 10.16 4.66 -2.50
C SER A 163 9.22 5.68 -1.86
N ALA A 164 8.26 5.21 -1.08
CA ALA A 164 7.31 5.98 -0.30
C ALA A 164 7.03 5.26 1.02
N ASP A 165 6.61 5.99 2.07
CA ASP A 165 6.42 5.41 3.41
C ASP A 165 5.25 4.41 3.51
N LYS A 166 4.28 4.50 2.62
CA LYS A 166 3.22 3.50 2.49
C LYS A 166 3.56 2.57 1.34
N LEU A 167 3.43 1.26 1.55
CA LEU A 167 3.51 0.21 0.51
C LEU A 167 2.58 0.46 -0.70
N VAL A 168 1.85 1.57 -0.72
CA VAL A 168 1.03 2.02 -1.83
C VAL A 168 1.95 2.60 -2.91
N ILE A 169 2.45 1.73 -3.76
CA ILE A 169 3.35 1.97 -4.91
C ILE A 169 2.83 3.04 -5.91
N HIS A 170 1.68 3.66 -5.66
CA HIS A 170 0.96 4.48 -6.63
C HIS A 170 1.40 5.94 -6.73
N LYS A 171 2.34 6.42 -5.90
CA LYS A 171 2.69 7.85 -5.83
C LYS A 171 4.19 8.16 -5.78
N THR A 172 5.04 7.30 -6.35
CA THR A 172 6.46 7.68 -6.47
C THR A 172 6.64 8.68 -7.62
N LEU A 173 7.41 9.73 -7.35
CA LEU A 173 7.65 10.82 -8.28
C LEU A 173 9.13 10.91 -8.64
N GLN A 174 9.41 11.45 -9.82
CA GLN A 174 10.74 11.75 -10.34
C GLN A 174 10.88 13.25 -10.56
N PHE A 175 12.03 13.78 -10.22
CA PHE A 175 12.36 15.19 -10.39
C PHE A 175 13.33 15.34 -11.55
N CYS A 176 13.08 16.31 -12.42
CA CYS A 176 14.00 16.68 -13.48
C CYS A 176 13.86 18.15 -13.81
N ARG A 177 14.93 18.90 -13.58
CA ARG A 177 14.97 20.38 -13.73
C ARG A 177 13.84 21.03 -12.94
N GLU A 178 13.00 21.84 -13.58
CA GLU A 178 11.88 22.56 -12.96
C GLU A 178 10.60 21.75 -12.78
N ASN A 179 10.59 20.46 -13.13
CA ASN A 179 9.35 19.68 -13.20
C ASN A 179 9.38 18.43 -12.33
N VAL A 180 8.18 18.00 -11.92
CA VAL A 180 7.89 16.77 -11.19
C VAL A 180 7.04 15.85 -12.05
N TYR A 181 7.43 14.58 -12.14
CA TYR A 181 6.82 13.61 -13.04
C TYR A 181 6.40 12.35 -12.27
N SER A 182 5.40 11.65 -12.81
CA SER A 182 5.04 10.28 -12.46
C SER A 182 5.19 9.41 -13.71
N ASP A 183 5.34 8.08 -13.52
CA ASP A 183 5.53 7.12 -14.62
C ASP A 183 6.67 7.49 -15.57
N ALA A 184 7.81 7.87 -15.01
CA ALA A 184 8.95 8.41 -15.72
C ALA A 184 10.27 7.75 -15.26
N VAL A 185 11.32 7.95 -16.04
CA VAL A 185 12.71 7.69 -15.64
C VAL A 185 13.51 8.99 -15.69
N SER A 186 14.07 9.38 -14.53
CA SER A 186 15.00 10.52 -14.43
C SER A 186 16.43 10.00 -14.42
N VAL A 187 17.31 10.66 -15.16
CA VAL A 187 18.75 10.36 -15.19
C VAL A 187 19.56 11.62 -14.88
N LEU A 188 20.76 11.42 -14.33
CA LEU A 188 21.78 12.46 -14.20
C LEU A 188 23.10 11.89 -14.73
N LEU A 189 23.59 12.43 -15.82
CA LEU A 189 24.80 11.99 -16.50
C LEU A 189 25.99 12.86 -16.13
N PHE A 190 27.14 12.24 -15.96
CA PHE A 190 28.41 12.90 -15.69
C PHE A 190 29.43 12.56 -16.77
N ALA A 191 30.14 13.57 -17.27
CA ALA A 191 31.22 13.44 -18.23
C ALA A 191 32.45 14.23 -17.75
N GLY A 192 33.65 13.87 -18.28
CA GLY A 192 34.92 14.48 -17.87
C GLY A 192 35.74 13.58 -16.93
N PRO A 193 36.74 14.13 -16.23
CA PRO A 193 37.67 13.35 -15.43
C PRO A 193 37.06 12.92 -14.06
N ILE A 194 36.02 12.12 -14.11
CA ILE A 194 35.29 11.62 -12.93
C ILE A 194 35.55 10.12 -12.73
N LYS A 195 35.88 9.73 -11.51
CA LYS A 195 36.10 8.35 -11.07
C LYS A 195 35.03 7.91 -10.09
N ALA A 196 34.58 6.67 -10.24
CA ALA A 196 33.60 6.06 -9.37
C ALA A 196 34.07 4.67 -8.91
N ALA A 197 33.92 4.39 -7.60
CA ALA A 197 34.15 3.07 -7.02
C ALA A 197 32.96 2.68 -6.15
N SER A 198 32.53 1.42 -6.21
CA SER A 198 31.34 0.96 -5.49
C SER A 198 31.46 -0.44 -4.95
N VAL A 199 30.60 -0.75 -3.98
CA VAL A 199 30.39 -2.09 -3.47
C VAL A 199 28.89 -2.32 -3.19
N VAL A 200 28.43 -3.55 -3.42
CA VAL A 200 27.07 -4.00 -3.10
C VAL A 200 27.16 -4.90 -1.86
N SER A 201 26.53 -4.48 -0.76
CA SER A 201 26.50 -5.20 0.50
C SER A 201 25.21 -6.00 0.63
N ASN A 202 25.31 -7.34 0.59
CA ASN A 202 24.23 -8.28 0.80
C ASN A 202 24.40 -8.97 2.15
N SER A 203 23.43 -8.85 3.05
CA SER A 203 23.52 -9.33 4.44
C SER A 203 22.60 -10.50 4.74
N TRP A 204 21.76 -10.92 3.80
CA TRP A 204 20.86 -12.07 3.96
C TRP A 204 21.60 -13.38 3.76
N LYS A 205 21.30 -14.34 4.63
CA LYS A 205 21.87 -15.69 4.58
C LYS A 205 20.78 -16.68 4.19
N PRO A 206 21.04 -17.58 3.21
CA PRO A 206 20.12 -18.65 2.90
C PRO A 206 19.92 -19.58 4.09
N VAL A 207 18.66 -19.94 4.40
CA VAL A 207 18.26 -20.81 5.51
C VAL A 207 17.36 -21.94 5.02
N GLY A 208 17.33 -23.06 5.76
CA GLY A 208 16.56 -24.25 5.36
C GLY A 208 17.18 -24.96 4.16
N TYR A 209 16.35 -25.67 3.39
CA TYR A 209 16.78 -26.44 2.22
C TYR A 209 16.42 -25.76 0.91
N ARG A 210 17.20 -26.05 -0.12
CA ARG A 210 16.95 -25.55 -1.47
C ARG A 210 15.80 -26.29 -2.12
N SER A 211 15.04 -25.57 -2.89
CA SER A 211 13.96 -26.09 -3.75
C SER A 211 14.11 -25.55 -5.17
N VAL A 212 13.25 -26.01 -6.07
CA VAL A 212 13.20 -25.55 -7.45
C VAL A 212 11.86 -24.85 -7.69
N VAL A 213 11.85 -23.80 -8.46
CA VAL A 213 10.62 -23.14 -8.92
C VAL A 213 10.02 -23.99 -10.03
N ASP A 214 8.82 -24.52 -9.78
CA ASP A 214 8.16 -25.46 -10.71
C ASP A 214 7.23 -24.76 -11.69
N GLU A 215 6.58 -23.64 -11.27
CA GLU A 215 5.58 -22.95 -12.08
C GLU A 215 5.58 -21.43 -11.78
N VAL A 216 5.65 -20.63 -12.84
CA VAL A 216 5.59 -19.16 -12.77
C VAL A 216 4.68 -18.56 -13.85
N ASP A 217 4.21 -17.32 -13.60
CA ASP A 217 3.55 -16.47 -14.58
C ASP A 217 4.14 -15.06 -14.44
N GLY A 218 5.19 -14.78 -15.19
CA GLY A 218 5.96 -13.55 -15.08
C GLY A 218 6.66 -13.39 -13.72
N SER A 219 6.19 -12.46 -12.88
CA SER A 219 6.68 -12.27 -11.51
C SER A 219 5.92 -13.07 -10.45
N ARG A 220 4.83 -13.73 -10.84
CA ARG A 220 3.99 -14.56 -9.95
C ARG A 220 4.50 -15.98 -9.90
N VAL A 221 5.05 -16.39 -8.78
CA VAL A 221 5.45 -17.77 -8.52
C VAL A 221 4.27 -18.53 -7.95
N LYS A 222 3.84 -19.59 -8.65
CA LYS A 222 2.71 -20.41 -8.23
C LYS A 222 3.17 -21.61 -7.39
N ARG A 223 4.27 -22.29 -7.80
CA ARG A 223 4.74 -23.51 -7.16
C ARG A 223 6.24 -23.54 -6.96
N ILE A 224 6.66 -24.07 -5.80
CA ILE A 224 8.07 -24.31 -5.44
C ILE A 224 8.17 -25.69 -4.80
N GLY A 225 8.96 -26.60 -5.38
CA GLY A 225 9.21 -27.93 -4.86
C GLY A 225 7.95 -28.78 -4.68
N GLY A 226 7.04 -28.75 -5.67
CA GLY A 226 5.79 -29.50 -5.65
C GLY A 226 4.66 -28.90 -4.81
N ARG A 227 4.86 -27.75 -4.14
CA ARG A 227 3.92 -27.06 -3.24
C ARG A 227 3.52 -25.71 -3.81
N THR A 228 2.47 -25.08 -3.27
CA THR A 228 2.23 -23.67 -3.59
C THR A 228 3.37 -22.82 -2.99
N ALA A 229 3.65 -21.67 -3.63
CA ALA A 229 4.70 -20.77 -3.15
C ALA A 229 4.45 -20.30 -1.70
N LEU A 230 3.20 -20.04 -1.33
CA LEU A 230 2.81 -19.67 0.03
C LEU A 230 3.02 -20.82 1.03
N GLN A 231 2.70 -22.07 0.65
CA GLN A 231 2.96 -23.24 1.49
C GLN A 231 4.46 -23.44 1.75
N PHE A 232 5.30 -23.17 0.75
CA PHE A 232 6.76 -23.25 0.90
C PHE A 232 7.26 -22.28 2.00
N PHE A 233 6.69 -21.05 2.09
CA PHE A 233 6.98 -20.13 3.19
C PHE A 233 6.43 -20.62 4.53
N ARG A 234 5.20 -21.12 4.55
CA ARG A 234 4.50 -21.54 5.78
C ARG A 234 5.12 -22.75 6.44
N GLU A 235 5.70 -23.66 5.68
CA GLU A 235 6.43 -24.80 6.25
C GLU A 235 7.71 -24.41 7.01
N ALA A 236 8.35 -23.31 6.59
CA ALA A 236 9.57 -22.85 7.25
C ALA A 236 9.32 -21.91 8.44
N PHE A 237 8.30 -21.06 8.34
CA PHE A 237 8.06 -19.96 9.29
C PHE A 237 6.77 -20.09 10.09
N GLY A 238 5.99 -21.17 9.86
CA GLY A 238 4.75 -21.47 10.57
C GLY A 238 3.49 -21.24 9.73
N PRO A 239 2.34 -21.83 10.14
CA PRO A 239 1.13 -21.95 9.33
C PRO A 239 0.46 -20.61 8.98
N TYR A 240 0.74 -19.55 9.72
CA TYR A 240 0.22 -18.21 9.49
C TYR A 240 1.26 -17.26 8.90
N ALA A 241 2.46 -17.76 8.55
CA ALA A 241 3.48 -16.92 7.94
C ALA A 241 3.04 -16.44 6.57
N VAL A 242 3.30 -15.17 6.32
CA VAL A 242 3.10 -14.53 5.01
C VAL A 242 4.44 -14.08 4.45
N PRO A 243 4.64 -14.10 3.13
CA PRO A 243 5.85 -13.60 2.51
C PRO A 243 5.98 -12.09 2.74
N LEU A 244 6.97 -11.68 3.52
CA LEU A 244 7.26 -10.29 3.82
C LEU A 244 8.49 -9.82 3.04
N PRO A 245 8.60 -8.51 2.74
CA PRO A 245 9.78 -7.94 2.08
C PRO A 245 11.09 -8.16 2.83
N GLU A 246 11.04 -8.39 4.14
CA GLU A 246 12.19 -8.72 4.99
C GLU A 246 12.67 -10.17 4.86
N MET A 247 11.88 -11.00 4.20
CA MET A 247 12.13 -12.43 3.99
C MET A 247 12.27 -12.75 2.49
N PRO A 248 13.25 -12.16 1.80
CA PRO A 248 13.43 -12.37 0.36
C PRO A 248 13.82 -13.80 0.05
N LEU A 249 13.53 -14.22 -1.17
CA LEU A 249 13.94 -15.50 -1.71
C LEU A 249 15.32 -15.37 -2.35
N ALA A 250 16.29 -16.22 -1.96
CA ALA A 250 17.55 -16.36 -2.66
C ALA A 250 17.34 -17.16 -3.94
N ILE A 251 17.76 -16.61 -5.07
CA ILE A 251 17.71 -17.25 -6.39
C ILE A 251 19.14 -17.57 -6.81
N PHE A 252 19.45 -18.84 -7.05
CA PHE A 252 20.80 -19.29 -7.40
C PHE A 252 21.05 -19.27 -8.91
N ASP A 253 22.22 -18.75 -9.31
CA ASP A 253 22.70 -18.84 -10.67
C ASP A 253 23.43 -20.18 -10.94
N LYS A 254 23.83 -20.42 -12.19
CA LYS A 254 24.56 -21.65 -12.59
C LYS A 254 25.94 -21.79 -11.91
N LYS A 255 26.46 -20.72 -11.29
CA LYS A 255 27.74 -20.71 -10.57
C LYS A 255 27.55 -20.78 -9.04
N GLU A 256 26.35 -21.16 -8.58
CA GLU A 256 25.96 -21.26 -7.16
C GLU A 256 26.03 -19.91 -6.41
N ARG A 257 26.09 -18.78 -7.08
CA ARG A 257 25.94 -17.45 -6.49
C ARG A 257 24.45 -17.12 -6.45
N PHE A 258 24.00 -16.36 -5.47
CA PHE A 258 22.61 -16.00 -5.37
C PHE A 258 22.38 -14.48 -5.40
N TYR A 259 21.20 -14.12 -5.81
CA TYR A 259 20.63 -12.77 -5.69
C TYR A 259 19.25 -12.87 -5.03
N LEU A 260 18.77 -11.78 -4.48
CA LEU A 260 17.54 -11.76 -3.70
C LEU A 260 16.34 -11.28 -4.52
N ARG A 261 15.17 -11.82 -4.21
CA ARG A 261 13.89 -11.37 -4.74
C ARG A 261 12.91 -11.15 -3.61
N VAL A 262 12.37 -9.95 -3.55
CA VAL A 262 11.42 -9.53 -2.52
C VAL A 262 10.01 -9.89 -2.97
N ALA A 263 9.25 -10.53 -2.07
CA ALA A 263 7.82 -10.70 -2.24
C ALA A 263 7.10 -9.38 -2.03
N ILE A 264 6.12 -9.05 -2.89
CA ILE A 264 5.36 -7.80 -2.85
C ILE A 264 3.88 -8.02 -2.57
N ASP A 265 3.37 -9.21 -2.90
CA ASP A 265 1.97 -9.59 -2.69
C ASP A 265 1.83 -11.12 -2.71
N PHE A 266 0.70 -11.63 -2.23
CA PHE A 266 0.36 -13.05 -2.28
C PHE A 266 -1.15 -13.25 -2.36
N ASP A 267 -1.57 -14.38 -2.89
CA ASP A 267 -2.97 -14.77 -3.00
C ASP A 267 -3.24 -16.01 -2.13
N GLU A 268 -4.05 -15.85 -1.10
CA GLU A 268 -4.43 -16.92 -0.19
C GLU A 268 -5.18 -18.07 -0.88
N ASN A 269 -6.00 -17.77 -1.88
CA ASN A 269 -6.83 -18.78 -2.55
C ASN A 269 -6.01 -19.68 -3.48
N THR A 270 -5.08 -19.09 -4.22
CA THR A 270 -4.21 -19.83 -5.16
C THR A 270 -2.91 -20.28 -4.50
N GLY A 271 -2.52 -19.67 -3.39
CA GLY A 271 -1.24 -19.87 -2.73
C GLY A 271 -0.04 -19.34 -3.54
N SER A 272 -0.28 -18.47 -4.51
CA SER A 272 0.77 -17.84 -5.31
C SER A 272 1.38 -16.64 -4.62
N VAL A 273 2.64 -16.30 -4.95
CA VAL A 273 3.37 -15.15 -4.41
C VAL A 273 3.91 -14.31 -5.56
N ASP A 274 3.63 -13.02 -5.51
CA ASP A 274 4.13 -12.04 -6.47
C ASP A 274 5.46 -11.44 -5.99
N TYR A 275 6.46 -11.43 -6.86
CA TYR A 275 7.79 -10.88 -6.59
C TYR A 275 8.01 -9.56 -7.33
N ALA A 276 8.86 -8.71 -6.78
CA ALA A 276 9.20 -7.41 -7.37
C ALA A 276 9.78 -7.50 -8.80
N THR A 277 10.35 -8.65 -9.17
CA THR A 277 10.87 -8.92 -10.52
C THR A 277 10.65 -10.38 -10.90
N PRO A 278 10.61 -10.74 -12.18
CA PRO A 278 10.40 -12.10 -12.64
C PRO A 278 11.44 -13.09 -12.11
N ILE A 279 10.98 -14.31 -11.85
CA ILE A 279 11.80 -15.47 -11.51
C ILE A 279 11.52 -16.54 -12.58
N SER A 280 12.57 -17.09 -13.17
CA SER A 280 12.41 -18.16 -14.18
C SER A 280 12.12 -19.50 -13.54
N GLU A 281 11.39 -20.36 -14.24
CA GLU A 281 11.26 -21.79 -13.91
C GLU A 281 12.63 -22.48 -13.85
N ASP A 282 12.68 -23.63 -13.21
CA ASP A 282 13.90 -24.43 -12.99
C ASP A 282 15.01 -23.71 -12.19
N ARG A 283 14.73 -22.56 -11.60
CA ARG A 283 15.70 -21.89 -10.72
C ARG A 283 15.70 -22.53 -9.32
N LYS A 284 16.90 -22.81 -8.83
CA LYS A 284 17.09 -23.18 -7.43
C LYS A 284 16.84 -21.97 -6.56
N VAL A 285 16.03 -22.16 -5.53
CA VAL A 285 15.63 -21.10 -4.58
C VAL A 285 15.80 -21.57 -3.16
N GLN A 286 15.99 -20.62 -2.25
CA GLN A 286 16.10 -20.89 -0.81
C GLN A 286 15.57 -19.68 -0.02
N LEU A 287 14.92 -19.94 1.09
CA LEU A 287 14.52 -18.88 2.01
C LEU A 287 15.74 -18.20 2.62
N THR A 288 15.57 -16.96 3.06
CA THR A 288 16.68 -16.22 3.66
C THR A 288 16.25 -15.53 4.94
N GLU A 289 17.23 -15.24 5.78
CA GLU A 289 17.10 -14.42 6.98
C GLU A 289 18.22 -13.40 7.07
N ALA A 290 17.97 -12.31 7.78
CA ALA A 290 18.98 -11.35 8.18
C ALA A 290 18.70 -10.83 9.60
N THR A 291 19.76 -10.46 10.29
CA THR A 291 19.68 -9.78 11.58
C THR A 291 20.40 -8.42 11.50
N PRO A 292 20.12 -7.47 12.39
CA PRO A 292 20.87 -6.21 12.45
C PRO A 292 22.39 -6.42 12.56
N GLU A 293 22.84 -7.45 13.26
CA GLU A 293 24.27 -7.80 13.38
C GLU A 293 24.85 -8.26 12.06
N ASN A 294 24.12 -9.08 11.29
CA ASN A 294 24.55 -9.50 9.95
C ASN A 294 24.66 -8.31 9.02
N ILE A 295 23.69 -7.37 9.11
CA ILE A 295 23.64 -6.15 8.29
C ILE A 295 24.88 -5.27 8.57
N THR A 296 25.16 -4.98 9.83
CA THR A 296 26.27 -4.09 10.22
C THR A 296 27.64 -4.75 9.99
N THR A 297 27.79 -6.05 10.28
CA THR A 297 29.05 -6.77 10.05
C THR A 297 29.39 -6.85 8.57
N ASN A 298 28.43 -7.27 7.73
CA ASN A 298 28.64 -7.37 6.30
C ASN A 298 28.92 -6.00 5.67
N LEU A 299 28.21 -4.95 6.09
CA LEU A 299 28.48 -3.58 5.62
C LEU A 299 29.89 -3.14 5.98
N ARG A 300 30.36 -3.40 7.22
CA ARG A 300 31.74 -3.08 7.68
C ARG A 300 32.78 -3.73 6.78
N ASP A 301 32.65 -5.04 6.54
CA ASP A 301 33.62 -5.79 5.75
C ASP A 301 33.66 -5.29 4.29
N ASN A 302 32.50 -5.00 3.71
CA ASN A 302 32.39 -4.48 2.35
C ASN A 302 32.96 -3.05 2.22
N LEU A 303 32.73 -2.17 3.20
CA LEU A 303 33.31 -0.82 3.19
C LEU A 303 34.83 -0.85 3.34
N HIS A 304 35.38 -1.69 4.22
CA HIS A 304 36.82 -1.89 4.30
C HIS A 304 37.41 -2.46 3.01
N GLY A 305 36.71 -3.43 2.40
CA GLY A 305 37.07 -3.96 1.08
C GLY A 305 37.08 -2.88 -0.02
N LEU A 306 36.09 -1.98 -0.01
CA LEU A 306 36.01 -0.85 -0.92
C LEU A 306 37.19 0.12 -0.71
N MET A 307 37.51 0.46 0.53
CA MET A 307 38.64 1.34 0.86
C MET A 307 39.97 0.73 0.44
N ASN A 308 40.17 -0.57 0.68
CA ASN A 308 41.36 -1.29 0.21
C ASN A 308 41.50 -1.29 -1.32
N LYS A 309 40.36 -1.42 -2.04
CA LYS A 309 40.33 -1.43 -3.51
C LYS A 309 40.72 -0.09 -4.13
N ILE A 310 40.32 1.03 -3.51
CA ILE A 310 40.64 2.36 -4.07
C ILE A 310 42.08 2.79 -3.78
N GLY A 311 42.72 2.19 -2.75
CA GLY A 311 44.11 2.50 -2.36
C GLY A 311 44.26 3.92 -1.79
N GLU A 312 45.51 4.37 -1.75
CA GLU A 312 45.87 5.73 -1.29
C GLU A 312 45.99 6.74 -2.45
N ASP A 313 45.94 6.28 -3.69
CA ASP A 313 46.18 7.10 -4.88
C ASP A 313 45.00 7.98 -5.31
N TRP A 314 43.83 7.75 -4.72
CA TRP A 314 42.60 8.49 -5.07
C TRP A 314 41.78 8.82 -3.83
N CYS A 315 41.43 10.10 -3.67
CA CYS A 315 40.56 10.59 -2.63
C CYS A 315 39.16 10.94 -3.23
N PRO A 316 38.09 10.20 -2.89
CA PRO A 316 36.75 10.56 -3.31
C PRO A 316 36.30 11.87 -2.65
N GLN A 317 35.37 12.59 -3.30
CA GLN A 317 34.84 13.87 -2.81
C GLN A 317 33.41 13.75 -2.28
N VAL A 318 32.75 12.60 -2.47
CA VAL A 318 31.43 12.29 -1.93
C VAL A 318 31.21 10.78 -1.85
N ALA A 319 30.39 10.37 -0.88
CA ALA A 319 29.88 9.00 -0.79
C ALA A 319 28.34 8.97 -0.83
N PHE A 320 27.81 8.01 -1.59
CA PHE A 320 26.37 7.72 -1.67
C PHE A 320 26.08 6.37 -1.03
N LEU A 321 24.96 6.30 -0.31
CA LEU A 321 24.42 5.08 0.27
C LEU A 321 23.00 4.88 -0.25
N PHE A 322 22.80 3.96 -1.20
CA PHE A 322 21.47 3.52 -1.62
C PHE A 322 21.13 2.24 -0.87
N SER A 323 20.21 2.31 0.08
CA SER A 323 19.87 1.19 0.96
C SER A 323 18.43 0.73 0.72
N CYS A 324 18.21 -0.58 0.76
CA CYS A 324 16.87 -1.13 0.62
C CYS A 324 16.01 -0.84 1.84
N VAL A 325 14.74 -0.51 1.61
CA VAL A 325 13.73 -0.33 2.68
C VAL A 325 13.64 -1.57 3.58
N SER A 326 13.79 -2.79 3.03
CA SER A 326 13.80 -4.04 3.82
C SER A 326 14.90 -4.06 4.89
N ARG A 327 16.06 -3.46 4.62
CA ARG A 327 17.13 -3.31 5.62
C ARG A 327 16.71 -2.39 6.76
N ARG A 328 16.08 -1.26 6.43
CA ARG A 328 15.53 -0.33 7.42
C ARG A 328 14.52 -1.02 8.34
N TRP A 329 13.62 -1.85 7.81
CA TRP A 329 12.63 -2.58 8.61
C TRP A 329 13.28 -3.57 9.58
N ILE A 330 14.30 -4.32 9.13
CA ILE A 330 15.07 -5.22 10.01
C ILE A 330 15.87 -4.43 11.06
N MET A 331 16.51 -3.33 10.67
CA MET A 331 17.28 -2.49 11.58
C MET A 331 16.42 -1.78 12.63
N GLY A 332 15.16 -1.44 12.28
CA GLY A 332 14.22 -0.77 13.19
C GLY A 332 14.83 0.49 13.83
N LEU A 333 14.90 0.53 15.14
CA LEU A 333 15.50 1.66 15.87
C LEU A 333 17.02 1.81 15.66
N ARG A 334 17.67 0.80 15.10
CA ARG A 334 19.13 0.78 14.81
C ARG A 334 19.45 1.27 13.39
N THR A 335 18.47 1.79 12.64
CA THR A 335 18.65 2.24 11.24
C THR A 335 19.81 3.20 11.05
N SER A 336 20.07 4.10 12.01
CA SER A 336 21.19 5.04 11.95
C SER A 336 22.58 4.38 12.05
N GLU A 337 22.68 3.11 12.46
CA GLU A 337 23.96 2.40 12.57
C GLU A 337 24.62 2.19 11.21
N GLU A 338 23.87 2.06 10.11
CA GLU A 338 24.44 1.93 8.76
C GLU A 338 25.21 3.19 8.36
N LEU A 339 24.62 4.36 8.57
CA LEU A 339 25.27 5.64 8.31
C LEU A 339 26.45 5.90 9.27
N ASN A 340 26.29 5.62 10.57
CA ASN A 340 27.34 5.80 11.57
C ASN A 340 28.56 4.93 11.24
N LEU A 341 28.32 3.70 10.81
CA LEU A 341 29.37 2.79 10.39
C LEU A 341 30.08 3.31 9.13
N ALA A 342 29.34 3.75 8.12
CA ALA A 342 29.91 4.35 6.93
C ALA A 342 30.75 5.60 7.27
N THR A 343 30.24 6.47 8.12
CA THR A 343 30.97 7.68 8.60
C THR A 343 32.28 7.34 9.35
N SER A 344 32.30 6.19 10.03
CA SER A 344 33.49 5.75 10.77
C SER A 344 34.60 5.14 9.90
N ILE A 345 34.25 4.64 8.71
CA ILE A 345 35.17 3.89 7.82
C ILE A 345 35.59 4.73 6.61
N LEU A 346 34.63 5.46 6.02
CA LEU A 346 34.89 6.30 4.86
C LEU A 346 35.69 7.56 5.25
N PRO A 347 36.33 8.25 4.28
CA PRO A 347 37.12 9.43 4.57
C PRO A 347 36.33 10.50 5.33
N THR A 348 36.90 11.05 6.39
CA THR A 348 36.22 11.93 7.36
C THR A 348 35.81 13.30 6.80
N ASN A 349 36.38 13.71 5.67
CA ASN A 349 36.19 15.05 5.09
C ASN A 349 35.23 15.08 3.90
N ILE A 350 34.59 13.96 3.56
CA ILE A 350 33.67 13.93 2.44
C ILE A 350 32.21 13.89 2.93
N PRO A 351 31.27 14.58 2.26
CA PRO A 351 29.84 14.40 2.53
C PRO A 351 29.43 12.98 2.21
N ILE A 352 28.71 12.34 3.14
CA ILE A 352 28.04 11.07 2.93
C ILE A 352 26.55 11.35 2.88
N THR A 353 25.86 10.82 1.86
CA THR A 353 24.42 11.01 1.70
C THR A 353 23.79 9.80 1.03
N GLY A 354 22.49 9.71 1.08
CA GLY A 354 21.74 8.64 0.43
C GLY A 354 20.29 8.59 0.86
N PHE A 355 19.60 7.57 0.38
CA PHE A 355 18.19 7.37 0.70
C PHE A 355 17.81 5.89 0.70
N TYR A 356 16.67 5.58 1.32
CA TYR A 356 16.08 4.23 1.28
C TYR A 356 15.22 4.03 0.03
N THR A 357 15.52 2.97 -0.73
CA THR A 357 14.95 2.63 -2.04
C THR A 357 14.11 1.36 -1.98
N PHE A 358 13.22 1.14 -2.95
CA PHE A 358 12.57 -0.16 -3.16
C PHE A 358 13.46 -1.18 -3.91
N GLY A 359 14.63 -0.79 -4.34
CA GLY A 359 15.63 -1.64 -4.97
C GLY A 359 16.78 -0.81 -5.51
N GLU A 360 18.00 -1.28 -5.29
CA GLU A 360 19.25 -0.60 -5.62
C GLU A 360 19.67 -0.98 -7.03
N ILE A 361 20.21 -0.02 -7.78
CA ILE A 361 20.73 -0.23 -9.15
C ILE A 361 22.24 -0.02 -9.13
N ALA A 362 22.97 -1.08 -9.46
CA ALA A 362 24.43 -1.03 -9.65
C ALA A 362 24.93 -2.23 -10.47
N SER A 363 26.13 -2.10 -11.07
CA SER A 363 26.85 -3.22 -11.65
C SER A 363 27.65 -3.98 -10.60
N LEU A 364 27.65 -5.32 -10.66
CA LEU A 364 28.43 -6.16 -9.74
C LEU A 364 29.94 -6.22 -10.08
N ALA A 365 30.28 -5.91 -11.32
CA ALA A 365 31.64 -5.88 -11.81
C ALA A 365 31.78 -4.81 -12.91
N GLU A 366 33.00 -4.39 -13.15
CA GLU A 366 33.29 -3.43 -14.22
C GLU A 366 32.85 -3.97 -15.58
N LYS A 367 32.34 -3.06 -16.44
CA LYS A 367 31.88 -3.36 -17.81
C LYS A 367 30.76 -4.42 -17.89
N THR A 368 30.03 -4.63 -16.80
CA THR A 368 28.86 -5.53 -16.79
C THR A 368 27.57 -4.72 -16.69
N PRO A 369 26.47 -5.24 -17.29
CA PRO A 369 25.18 -4.58 -17.16
C PRO A 369 24.78 -4.32 -15.71
N PRO A 370 24.17 -3.16 -15.41
CA PRO A 370 23.61 -2.90 -14.10
C PRO A 370 22.49 -3.88 -13.80
N LYS A 371 22.31 -4.21 -12.52
CA LYS A 371 21.24 -5.08 -12.06
C LYS A 371 20.44 -4.40 -10.98
N LEU A 372 19.18 -4.79 -10.89
CA LEU A 372 18.37 -4.49 -9.73
C LEU A 372 18.74 -5.44 -8.60
N HIS A 373 19.16 -4.87 -7.49
CA HIS A 373 19.41 -5.54 -6.22
C HIS A 373 18.22 -5.31 -5.29
N ASN A 374 17.92 -6.30 -4.48
CA ASN A 374 16.92 -6.19 -3.41
C ASN A 374 17.59 -6.53 -2.07
N CYS A 375 17.15 -5.87 -1.01
CA CYS A 375 17.64 -6.12 0.35
C CYS A 375 19.14 -5.83 0.51
N THR A 376 19.74 -5.03 -0.36
CA THR A 376 21.15 -4.69 -0.35
C THR A 376 21.39 -3.24 0.08
N LEU A 377 22.65 -2.86 0.23
CA LEU A 377 23.09 -1.48 0.25
C LEU A 377 24.20 -1.32 -0.79
N VAL A 378 24.05 -0.34 -1.67
CA VAL A 378 25.10 0.09 -2.59
C VAL A 378 25.80 1.28 -1.99
N ALA A 379 27.10 1.13 -1.68
CA ALA A 379 27.96 2.24 -1.33
C ALA A 379 28.77 2.65 -2.56
N LEU A 380 28.66 3.92 -2.95
CA LEU A 380 29.35 4.52 -4.08
C LEU A 380 30.23 5.67 -3.61
N LEU A 381 31.48 5.66 -4.02
CA LEU A 381 32.43 6.76 -3.89
C LEU A 381 32.59 7.46 -5.23
N LEU A 382 32.55 8.79 -5.24
CA LEU A 382 32.64 9.59 -6.46
C LEU A 382 33.59 10.78 -6.25
N GLY A 383 34.38 11.13 -7.27
CA GLY A 383 35.29 12.27 -7.21
C GLY A 383 36.08 12.46 -8.51
N GLU A 384 36.83 13.56 -8.61
CA GLU A 384 37.76 13.79 -9.72
C GLU A 384 38.85 12.73 -9.74
N GLU A 385 39.26 12.31 -10.96
CA GLU A 385 40.20 11.20 -11.18
C GLU A 385 41.60 11.48 -10.59
N ASN A 386 42.05 12.70 -10.64
CA ASN A 386 43.41 13.12 -10.20
C ASN A 386 43.45 13.77 -8.82
N ASN A 387 42.43 13.56 -7.98
CA ASN A 387 42.42 14.12 -6.61
C ASN A 387 43.27 13.28 -5.66
N SER A 388 44.49 13.76 -5.33
CA SER A 388 45.46 13.08 -4.45
C SER A 388 45.64 13.74 -3.09
N ASP A 389 44.80 14.73 -2.72
CA ASP A 389 44.95 15.47 -1.45
C ASP A 389 44.48 14.65 -0.24
N LEU A 390 45.35 13.73 0.23
CA LEU A 390 45.17 13.00 1.48
C LEU A 390 46.03 13.60 2.59
N PRO A 391 45.52 13.85 3.79
CA PRO A 391 46.35 14.13 4.98
C PRO A 391 47.02 12.82 5.45
N THR A 392 48.30 12.80 5.46
CA THR A 392 49.19 11.70 5.85
C THR A 392 48.95 11.25 7.30
N LYS A 393 48.55 10.02 7.53
CA LYS A 393 48.67 9.35 8.83
C LYS A 393 49.89 8.44 8.83
N THR A 394 50.89 8.82 9.62
CA THR A 394 52.13 8.08 9.83
C THR A 394 51.89 6.79 10.61
N ILE A 395 52.21 5.65 10.04
CA ILE A 395 52.26 4.35 10.72
C ILE A 395 53.71 4.12 11.19
N GLN A 396 53.93 4.07 12.50
CA GLN A 396 55.21 3.66 13.07
C GLN A 396 55.32 2.13 13.14
N GLN A 397 56.31 1.58 12.43
CA GLN A 397 56.77 0.21 12.62
C GLN A 397 57.54 0.09 13.94
N ARG A 398 57.29 -0.95 14.72
CA ARG A 398 58.12 -1.39 15.83
C ARG A 398 58.76 -2.75 15.56
N ASN A 399 60.08 -2.78 15.72
CA ASN A 399 60.94 -3.94 15.60
C ASN A 399 60.88 -4.90 16.79
N SER A 400 61.17 -6.17 16.51
CA SER A 400 61.28 -7.32 17.39
C SER A 400 62.54 -7.35 18.25
N ALA A 401 62.40 -7.65 19.53
CA ALA A 401 63.33 -8.42 20.38
C ALA A 401 62.81 -8.46 21.83
N GLU A 402 62.45 -9.63 22.30
CA GLU A 402 62.48 -10.11 23.72
C GLU A 402 61.42 -11.21 23.95
N GLU A 403 61.82 -12.42 23.71
CA GLU A 403 60.91 -13.61 23.62
C GLU A 403 60.79 -14.42 24.94
N THR A 404 61.20 -13.93 26.10
CA THR A 404 61.15 -14.74 27.35
C THR A 404 60.47 -14.10 28.55
N TYR A 405 59.99 -12.87 28.42
CA TYR A 405 59.14 -12.22 29.42
C TYR A 405 57.67 -12.19 28.99
N GLU A 406 57.38 -12.70 27.81
CA GLU A 406 56.12 -12.54 27.10
C GLU A 406 55.04 -13.57 27.45
N ASP A 407 55.41 -14.81 27.90
CA ASP A 407 54.40 -15.82 28.16
C ASP A 407 53.56 -15.54 29.41
N VAL A 408 54.12 -14.99 30.47
CA VAL A 408 53.38 -14.61 31.67
C VAL A 408 52.56 -13.32 31.42
N LYS A 409 53.12 -12.38 30.62
CA LYS A 409 52.45 -11.20 30.19
C LYS A 409 51.30 -11.47 29.20
N LEU A 410 51.47 -12.52 28.37
CA LEU A 410 50.44 -13.02 27.43
C LEU A 410 49.26 -13.66 28.14
N LEU A 411 49.57 -14.44 29.22
CA LEU A 411 48.51 -15.06 30.05
C LEU A 411 47.73 -14.03 30.84
N ALA A 412 48.43 -13.02 31.45
CA ALA A 412 47.82 -11.90 32.13
C ALA A 412 46.98 -11.04 31.16
N LYS A 413 47.47 -10.84 29.91
CA LYS A 413 46.75 -10.14 28.85
C LYS A 413 45.54 -10.90 28.36
N LYS A 414 45.61 -12.24 28.31
CA LYS A 414 44.45 -13.11 27.95
C LYS A 414 43.42 -13.08 29.08
N LEU A 415 43.82 -13.09 30.34
CA LEU A 415 42.90 -13.02 31.49
C LEU A 415 42.25 -11.63 31.58
N ALA A 416 43.02 -10.54 31.39
CA ALA A 416 42.49 -9.18 31.33
C ALA A 416 41.51 -9.00 30.16
N ARG A 417 41.79 -9.56 28.98
CA ARG A 417 40.87 -9.58 27.83
C ARG A 417 39.61 -10.40 28.08
N ALA A 418 39.71 -11.52 28.82
CA ALA A 418 38.54 -12.31 29.20
C ALA A 418 37.65 -11.55 30.19
N HIS A 419 38.22 -10.88 31.17
CA HIS A 419 37.46 -10.02 32.10
C HIS A 419 36.86 -8.80 31.39
N GLU A 420 37.59 -8.18 30.47
CA GLU A 420 37.09 -7.06 29.66
C GLU A 420 35.96 -7.51 28.72
N SER A 421 36.07 -8.71 28.15
CA SER A 421 35.01 -9.34 27.33
C SER A 421 33.80 -9.68 28.16
N GLN A 422 33.97 -10.15 29.39
CA GLN A 422 32.86 -10.48 30.30
C GLN A 422 32.12 -9.24 30.76
N ALA A 423 32.87 -8.18 31.17
CA ALA A 423 32.29 -6.87 31.50
C ALA A 423 31.56 -6.23 30.32
N ARG A 424 32.09 -6.40 29.09
CA ARG A 424 31.44 -5.95 27.85
C ARG A 424 30.12 -6.72 27.54
N LEU A 425 30.12 -8.03 27.81
CA LEU A 425 28.90 -8.85 27.68
C LEU A 425 27.83 -8.47 28.70
N GLU A 426 28.22 -8.14 29.94
CA GLU A 426 27.29 -7.69 30.98
C GLU A 426 26.70 -6.31 30.65
N LEU A 427 27.51 -5.35 30.21
CA LEU A 427 27.04 -4.07 29.70
C LEU A 427 26.12 -4.21 28.48
N GLN A 428 26.42 -5.16 27.59
CA GLN A 428 25.60 -5.43 26.42
C GLN A 428 24.28 -6.07 26.79
N LYS A 429 24.23 -6.97 27.79
CA LYS A 429 23.00 -7.54 28.35
C LYS A 429 22.14 -6.47 29.01
N GLU A 430 22.74 -5.58 29.79
CA GLU A 430 22.03 -4.49 30.46
C GLU A 430 21.47 -3.45 29.46
N SER A 431 22.25 -3.13 28.43
CA SER A 431 21.82 -2.29 27.30
C SER A 431 20.65 -2.93 26.55
N SER A 432 20.76 -4.23 26.23
CA SER A 432 19.69 -4.98 25.53
C SER A 432 18.42 -5.08 26.39
N ALA A 433 18.54 -5.29 27.70
CA ALA A 433 17.39 -5.31 28.63
C ALA A 433 16.71 -3.95 28.70
N ASN A 434 17.47 -2.85 28.70
CA ASN A 434 16.93 -1.49 28.68
C ASN A 434 16.24 -1.15 27.35
N VAL A 435 16.76 -1.62 26.23
CA VAL A 435 16.13 -1.49 24.91
C VAL A 435 14.82 -2.28 24.87
N LEU A 436 14.82 -3.55 25.32
CA LEU A 436 13.61 -4.37 25.39
C LEU A 436 12.53 -3.76 26.29
N ARG A 437 12.93 -3.16 27.42
CA ARG A 437 11.99 -2.46 28.32
C ARG A 437 11.37 -1.25 27.61
N ARG A 438 12.18 -0.40 26.95
CA ARG A 438 11.68 0.76 26.17
C ARG A 438 10.77 0.34 25.03
N MET A 439 11.12 -0.74 24.32
CA MET A 439 10.26 -1.30 23.27
C MET A 439 8.93 -1.81 23.84
N SER A 440 8.94 -2.50 24.97
CA SER A 440 7.74 -2.97 25.65
C SER A 440 6.86 -1.81 26.12
N GLU A 441 7.45 -0.75 26.69
CA GLU A 441 6.74 0.48 27.08
C GLU A 441 6.14 1.20 25.87
N GLY A 442 6.91 1.32 24.76
CA GLY A 442 6.45 1.91 23.50
C GLY A 442 5.29 1.10 22.88
N LEU A 443 5.40 -0.22 22.86
CA LEU A 443 4.35 -1.11 22.37
C LEU A 443 3.08 -1.00 23.23
N ALA A 444 3.22 -0.93 24.56
CA ALA A 444 2.09 -0.74 25.47
C ALA A 444 1.41 0.64 25.26
N GLN A 445 2.18 1.69 24.98
CA GLN A 445 1.63 3.01 24.64
C GLN A 445 0.91 2.99 23.29
N ALA A 446 1.51 2.39 22.25
CA ALA A 446 0.88 2.23 20.95
C ALA A 446 -0.42 1.44 21.03
N LYS A 447 -0.43 0.32 21.77
CA LYS A 447 -1.63 -0.48 22.03
C LYS A 447 -2.73 0.35 22.70
N ARG A 448 -2.41 1.09 23.76
CA ARG A 448 -3.38 1.97 24.44
C ARG A 448 -3.93 3.05 23.53
N ARG A 449 -3.10 3.60 22.62
CA ARG A 449 -3.52 4.60 21.65
C ARG A 449 -4.49 4.02 20.64
N ILE A 450 -4.22 2.82 20.11
CA ILE A 450 -5.11 2.09 19.20
C ILE A 450 -6.42 1.74 19.89
N GLU A 451 -6.38 1.22 21.14
CA GLU A 451 -7.57 0.91 21.91
C GLU A 451 -8.44 2.16 22.17
N LYS A 452 -7.81 3.30 22.46
CA LYS A 452 -8.52 4.59 22.60
C LYS A 452 -9.15 5.04 21.28
N GLN A 453 -8.42 4.97 20.17
CA GLN A 453 -8.94 5.33 18.85
C GLN A 453 -10.10 4.42 18.44
N ASN A 454 -9.97 3.11 18.63
CA ASN A 454 -11.03 2.15 18.35
C ASN A 454 -12.28 2.39 19.21
N ARG A 455 -12.11 2.80 20.49
CA ARG A 455 -13.23 3.17 21.34
C ARG A 455 -13.97 4.40 20.81
N ILE A 456 -13.24 5.48 20.46
CA ILE A 456 -13.83 6.71 19.92
C ILE A 456 -14.55 6.42 18.60
N LEU A 457 -13.95 5.60 17.73
CA LEU A 457 -14.56 5.20 16.46
C LEU A 457 -15.86 4.42 16.71
N LYS A 458 -15.83 3.46 17.62
CA LYS A 458 -17.01 2.66 17.99
C LYS A 458 -18.12 3.52 18.59
N GLU A 459 -17.80 4.45 19.49
CA GLU A 459 -18.75 5.41 20.04
C GLU A 459 -19.39 6.28 18.96
N SER A 460 -18.59 6.74 17.97
CA SER A 460 -19.08 7.53 16.83
C SER A 460 -20.01 6.72 15.93
N LEU A 461 -19.67 5.46 15.65
CA LEU A 461 -20.50 4.55 14.86
C LEU A 461 -21.81 4.19 15.59
N THR A 462 -21.74 3.97 16.92
CA THR A 462 -22.94 3.73 17.73
C THR A 462 -23.89 4.93 17.68
N LEU A 463 -23.34 6.16 17.75
CA LEU A 463 -24.17 7.36 17.62
C LEU A 463 -24.80 7.48 16.23
N ALA A 464 -24.05 7.16 15.17
CA ALA A 464 -24.59 7.13 13.80
C ALA A 464 -25.72 6.10 13.67
N GLN A 465 -25.57 4.92 14.27
CA GLN A 465 -26.60 3.88 14.36
C GLN A 465 -27.87 4.39 15.06
N GLU A 466 -27.73 5.02 16.23
CA GLU A 466 -28.86 5.57 16.98
C GLU A 466 -29.63 6.61 16.15
N VAL A 467 -28.91 7.51 15.46
CA VAL A 467 -29.53 8.50 14.57
C VAL A 467 -30.24 7.81 13.41
N GLN A 468 -29.61 6.84 12.74
CA GLN A 468 -30.22 6.11 11.63
C GLN A 468 -31.48 5.35 12.06
N GLN A 469 -31.43 4.63 13.19
CA GLN A 469 -32.56 3.90 13.73
C GLN A 469 -33.71 4.82 14.11
N SER A 470 -33.44 6.01 14.66
CA SER A 470 -34.48 6.99 15.00
C SER A 470 -35.23 7.55 13.77
N LEU A 471 -34.64 7.41 12.58
CA LEU A 471 -35.29 7.80 11.33
C LEU A 471 -36.24 6.72 10.79
N LEU A 472 -36.01 5.47 11.13
CA LEU A 472 -36.88 4.35 10.68
C LEU A 472 -38.17 4.29 11.50
N PRO A 473 -39.25 3.70 10.96
CA PRO A 473 -40.53 3.66 11.65
C PRO A 473 -40.50 2.65 12.82
N ASP A 474 -40.73 3.17 14.05
CA ASP A 474 -40.87 2.35 15.25
C ASP A 474 -42.20 1.60 15.32
N VAL A 475 -43.23 2.12 14.65
CA VAL A 475 -44.60 1.62 14.73
C VAL A 475 -45.09 1.30 13.31
N VAL A 476 -45.58 0.09 13.18
CA VAL A 476 -46.27 -0.33 11.95
C VAL A 476 -47.69 0.27 11.98
N PRO A 477 -48.09 1.04 10.96
CA PRO A 477 -49.41 1.67 10.93
C PRO A 477 -50.55 0.63 10.83
N VAL A 478 -51.66 0.88 11.47
CA VAL A 478 -52.85 0.07 11.40
C VAL A 478 -53.62 0.46 10.11
N ILE A 479 -53.94 -0.53 9.31
CA ILE A 479 -54.72 -0.36 8.10
C ILE A 479 -55.89 -1.38 8.09
N ASP A 480 -57.06 -0.95 7.73
CA ASP A 480 -58.20 -1.82 7.68
C ASP A 480 -58.06 -2.88 6.58
N GLY A 481 -58.41 -4.12 6.87
CA GLY A 481 -58.29 -5.24 5.93
C GLY A 481 -56.93 -5.87 5.81
N PHE A 482 -55.87 -5.35 6.47
CA PHE A 482 -54.51 -5.91 6.44
C PHE A 482 -53.86 -5.95 7.81
N GLU A 483 -52.99 -6.90 8.02
CA GLU A 483 -51.98 -6.91 9.09
C GLU A 483 -50.62 -6.77 8.46
N ILE A 484 -49.76 -5.89 9.07
CA ILE A 484 -48.40 -5.68 8.58
C ILE A 484 -47.43 -5.94 9.76
N ALA A 485 -46.33 -6.58 9.50
CA ALA A 485 -45.19 -6.72 10.42
C ALA A 485 -43.89 -6.64 9.60
N GLY A 486 -42.90 -5.97 10.11
CA GLY A 486 -41.62 -5.85 9.45
C GLY A 486 -40.47 -5.65 10.43
N ARG A 487 -39.30 -6.08 10.05
CA ARG A 487 -38.05 -5.90 10.79
C ARG A 487 -36.86 -5.82 9.85
N SER A 488 -35.92 -4.96 10.21
CA SER A 488 -34.59 -4.89 9.62
C SER A 488 -33.53 -5.16 10.67
N LEU A 489 -32.52 -5.96 10.36
CA LEU A 489 -31.43 -6.38 11.24
C LEU A 489 -30.11 -6.14 10.51
N TYR A 490 -29.35 -5.13 10.88
CA TYR A 490 -28.10 -4.76 10.23
C TYR A 490 -26.95 -5.72 10.55
N CYS A 491 -26.05 -5.91 9.60
CA CYS A 491 -24.83 -6.70 9.76
C CYS A 491 -23.70 -5.91 10.44
N ASP A 492 -23.63 -4.60 10.19
CA ASP A 492 -22.72 -3.65 10.81
C ASP A 492 -23.46 -2.72 11.80
N GLU A 493 -22.77 -1.72 12.37
CA GLU A 493 -23.37 -0.70 13.22
C GLU A 493 -24.40 0.14 12.46
N THR A 494 -24.21 0.40 11.15
CA THR A 494 -25.16 1.09 10.26
C THR A 494 -25.43 0.24 9.04
N GLY A 495 -26.66 0.31 8.47
CA GLY A 495 -27.07 -0.53 7.35
C GLY A 495 -27.51 0.24 6.12
N GLY A 496 -27.47 -0.46 4.97
CA GLY A 496 -27.98 -0.01 3.68
C GLY A 496 -29.45 -0.31 3.48
N ASP A 497 -29.97 -1.31 4.20
CA ASP A 497 -31.36 -1.71 4.12
C ASP A 497 -32.33 -0.63 4.57
N TYR A 498 -33.40 -0.47 3.80
CA TYR A 498 -34.46 0.50 4.06
C TYR A 498 -35.82 -0.18 4.20
N ILE A 499 -36.49 0.11 5.28
CA ILE A 499 -37.89 -0.23 5.51
C ILE A 499 -38.65 1.02 5.89
N ASP A 500 -39.85 1.24 5.27
CA ASP A 500 -40.70 2.36 5.67
C ASP A 500 -42.18 2.08 5.43
N TYR A 501 -43.01 2.85 6.17
CA TYR A 501 -44.47 2.85 6.08
C TYR A 501 -44.94 4.28 5.89
N LEU A 502 -45.45 4.59 4.71
CA LEU A 502 -45.90 5.96 4.36
C LEU A 502 -47.42 6.01 4.41
N THR A 503 -47.95 6.84 5.29
CA THR A 503 -49.39 7.11 5.32
C THR A 503 -49.77 8.02 4.17
N LEU A 504 -50.61 7.53 3.26
CA LEU A 504 -51.10 8.25 2.08
C LEU A 504 -52.55 8.67 2.32
N LYS A 505 -53.07 9.57 1.48
CA LYS A 505 -54.48 9.97 1.56
C LYS A 505 -55.48 8.80 1.42
N ASP A 506 -55.12 7.82 0.61
CA ASP A 506 -56.01 6.68 0.23
C ASP A 506 -55.44 5.32 0.65
N GLY A 507 -54.61 5.26 1.69
CA GLY A 507 -54.06 4.00 2.17
C GLY A 507 -52.64 4.14 2.76
N ILE A 508 -51.85 3.09 2.66
CA ILE A 508 -50.48 3.02 3.16
C ILE A 508 -49.59 2.49 2.03
N ALA A 509 -48.39 3.09 1.90
CA ALA A 509 -47.33 2.48 1.13
C ALA A 509 -46.31 1.81 2.06
N VAL A 510 -45.92 0.59 1.69
CA VAL A 510 -44.84 -0.18 2.31
C VAL A 510 -43.66 -0.16 1.36
N VAL A 511 -42.52 0.17 1.90
CA VAL A 511 -41.26 0.30 1.13
C VAL A 511 -40.21 -0.65 1.71
N VAL A 512 -39.56 -1.39 0.84
CA VAL A 512 -38.34 -2.14 1.16
C VAL A 512 -37.30 -1.81 0.09
N GLY A 513 -36.09 -1.52 0.51
CA GLY A 513 -34.98 -1.19 -0.38
C GLY A 513 -33.67 -1.65 0.22
N ASP A 514 -32.67 -1.70 -0.64
CA ASP A 514 -31.31 -2.07 -0.27
C ASP A 514 -30.33 -1.26 -1.12
N VAL A 515 -29.32 -0.67 -0.46
CA VAL A 515 -28.25 0.11 -1.07
C VAL A 515 -27.04 -0.78 -1.30
N SER A 516 -26.45 -0.73 -2.49
CA SER A 516 -25.25 -1.48 -2.83
C SER A 516 -24.11 -1.29 -1.83
N GLY A 517 -23.66 -2.39 -1.19
CA GLY A 517 -22.66 -2.40 -0.14
C GLY A 517 -23.25 -2.15 1.25
N HIS A 518 -22.41 -2.11 2.28
CA HIS A 518 -22.81 -1.99 3.69
C HIS A 518 -22.05 -0.86 4.41
N GLY A 519 -22.42 -0.59 5.67
CA GLY A 519 -21.77 0.39 6.53
C GLY A 519 -22.18 1.84 6.27
N VAL A 520 -21.33 2.79 6.64
CA VAL A 520 -21.68 4.24 6.72
C VAL A 520 -22.08 4.83 5.36
N ALA A 521 -21.41 4.44 4.27
CA ALA A 521 -21.71 4.98 2.94
C ALA A 521 -23.12 4.59 2.48
N ALA A 522 -23.47 3.30 2.61
CA ALA A 522 -24.81 2.78 2.30
C ALA A 522 -25.89 3.42 3.19
N ALA A 523 -25.61 3.60 4.49
CA ALA A 523 -26.50 4.26 5.45
C ALA A 523 -26.84 5.71 5.08
N LEU A 524 -25.84 6.48 4.62
CA LEU A 524 -26.05 7.86 4.17
C LEU A 524 -26.94 7.92 2.91
N LEU A 525 -26.69 7.05 1.95
CA LEU A 525 -27.48 7.00 0.72
C LEU A 525 -28.92 6.54 1.01
N MET A 526 -29.10 5.56 1.86
CA MET A 526 -30.41 5.10 2.34
C MET A 526 -31.18 6.25 2.98
N THR A 527 -30.53 7.02 3.87
CA THR A 527 -31.14 8.17 4.55
C THR A 527 -31.55 9.26 3.56
N THR A 528 -30.74 9.53 2.54
CA THR A 528 -31.04 10.47 1.45
C THR A 528 -32.26 9.98 0.64
N ALA A 529 -32.26 8.73 0.21
CA ALA A 529 -33.37 8.12 -0.54
C ALA A 529 -34.68 8.17 0.27
N ARG A 530 -34.62 7.86 1.58
CA ARG A 530 -35.77 7.99 2.50
C ARG A 530 -36.31 9.41 2.55
N ALA A 531 -35.45 10.42 2.73
CA ALA A 531 -35.89 11.80 2.82
C ALA A 531 -36.58 12.26 1.53
N LEU A 532 -35.98 11.96 0.38
CA LEU A 532 -36.54 12.26 -0.94
C LEU A 532 -37.87 11.56 -1.17
N LEU A 533 -37.98 10.27 -0.83
CA LEU A 533 -39.19 9.48 -0.99
C LEU A 533 -40.34 10.02 -0.13
N ARG A 534 -40.09 10.27 1.15
CA ARG A 534 -41.10 10.84 2.06
C ARG A 534 -41.59 12.19 1.59
N MET A 535 -40.67 13.08 1.19
CA MET A 535 -41.04 14.39 0.63
C MET A 535 -41.89 14.21 -0.63
N ARG A 536 -41.52 13.33 -1.54
CA ARG A 536 -42.25 13.13 -2.81
C ARG A 536 -43.61 12.47 -2.62
N ALA A 537 -43.74 11.53 -1.65
CA ALA A 537 -45.00 10.81 -1.37
C ALA A 537 -46.10 11.70 -0.80
N ASP A 538 -45.81 12.89 -0.25
CA ASP A 538 -46.79 13.88 0.21
C ASP A 538 -47.53 14.60 -0.94
N PHE A 539 -46.98 14.50 -2.16
CA PHE A 539 -47.59 15.14 -3.35
C PHE A 539 -48.40 14.10 -4.16
N ALA A 540 -49.40 14.62 -4.89
CA ALA A 540 -50.16 13.80 -5.76
C ALA A 540 -49.33 13.13 -6.86
N GLY A 541 -49.63 11.88 -7.18
CA GLY A 541 -48.96 11.09 -8.22
C GLY A 541 -49.20 9.59 -8.06
N SER A 542 -49.01 8.88 -9.15
CA SER A 542 -49.04 7.42 -9.14
C SER A 542 -47.77 6.84 -8.52
N PRO A 543 -47.76 5.61 -8.02
CA PRO A 543 -46.54 4.93 -7.56
C PRO A 543 -45.41 4.97 -8.59
N ALA A 544 -45.72 4.86 -9.87
CA ALA A 544 -44.74 4.94 -10.95
C ALA A 544 -44.09 6.31 -11.07
N GLU A 545 -44.87 7.40 -10.93
CA GLU A 545 -44.34 8.78 -10.94
C GLU A 545 -43.48 9.05 -9.71
N VAL A 546 -43.91 8.61 -8.52
CA VAL A 546 -43.15 8.76 -7.27
C VAL A 546 -41.75 8.15 -7.40
N ILE A 547 -41.65 6.92 -7.87
CA ILE A 547 -40.37 6.22 -8.00
C ILE A 547 -39.53 6.77 -9.18
N THR A 548 -40.16 7.25 -10.25
CA THR A 548 -39.47 7.91 -11.38
C THR A 548 -38.80 9.23 -10.89
N ASP A 549 -39.52 10.03 -10.13
CA ASP A 549 -38.99 11.27 -9.57
C ASP A 549 -37.89 11.02 -8.54
N LEU A 550 -38.06 10.02 -7.65
CA LEU A 550 -37.04 9.58 -6.72
C LEU A 550 -35.75 9.19 -7.44
N ASN A 551 -35.86 8.36 -8.49
CA ASN A 551 -34.70 7.92 -9.26
C ASN A 551 -33.94 9.11 -9.86
N ARG A 552 -34.65 10.07 -10.48
CA ARG A 552 -34.01 11.24 -11.10
C ARG A 552 -33.23 12.07 -10.10
N LEU A 553 -33.76 12.24 -8.88
CA LEU A 553 -33.07 12.99 -7.81
C LEU A 553 -31.90 12.21 -7.27
N LEU A 554 -32.08 10.91 -6.98
CA LEU A 554 -31.01 10.08 -6.43
C LEU A 554 -29.86 9.87 -7.43
N ALA A 555 -30.17 9.69 -8.72
CA ALA A 555 -29.15 9.55 -9.77
C ALA A 555 -28.24 10.78 -9.86
N ALA A 556 -28.78 11.98 -9.67
CA ALA A 556 -27.98 13.21 -9.63
C ALA A 556 -26.98 13.23 -8.45
N ASP A 557 -27.34 12.63 -7.32
CA ASP A 557 -26.49 12.62 -6.12
C ASP A 557 -25.39 11.53 -6.19
N VAL A 558 -25.60 10.43 -6.96
CA VAL A 558 -24.71 9.28 -6.96
C VAL A 558 -23.85 9.13 -8.23
N GLN A 559 -23.96 10.06 -9.20
CA GLN A 559 -23.35 9.99 -10.54
C GLN A 559 -21.89 9.52 -10.56
N ASP A 560 -21.07 9.91 -9.57
CA ASP A 560 -19.65 9.59 -9.52
C ASP A 560 -19.28 8.54 -8.45
N SER A 561 -20.26 8.09 -7.64
CA SER A 561 -19.99 7.20 -6.49
C SER A 561 -20.02 5.73 -6.84
N GLY A 562 -20.69 5.33 -7.94
CA GLY A 562 -20.91 3.94 -8.32
C GLY A 562 -21.92 3.19 -7.43
N HIS A 563 -22.54 3.88 -6.47
CA HIS A 563 -23.60 3.30 -5.64
C HIS A 563 -24.96 3.36 -6.33
N PHE A 564 -25.81 2.40 -6.01
CA PHE A 564 -27.20 2.32 -6.46
C PHE A 564 -28.07 1.76 -5.35
N MET A 565 -29.39 1.88 -5.47
CA MET A 565 -30.34 1.33 -4.52
C MET A 565 -31.36 0.47 -5.24
N THR A 566 -31.58 -0.75 -4.76
CA THR A 566 -32.74 -1.55 -5.16
C THR A 566 -33.93 -1.17 -4.28
N LEU A 567 -35.14 -1.09 -4.83
CA LEU A 567 -36.31 -0.69 -4.08
C LEU A 567 -37.61 -1.33 -4.65
N ILE A 568 -38.46 -1.78 -3.73
CA ILE A 568 -39.88 -2.09 -4.03
C ILE A 568 -40.78 -1.16 -3.22
N TYR A 569 -41.63 -0.44 -3.90
CA TYR A 569 -42.67 0.43 -3.35
C TYR A 569 -44.02 -0.23 -3.57
N LEU A 570 -44.75 -0.54 -2.50
CA LEU A 570 -46.01 -1.27 -2.55
C LEU A 570 -47.09 -0.47 -1.83
N ARG A 571 -48.14 -0.03 -2.57
CA ARG A 571 -49.31 0.68 -2.03
C ARG A 571 -50.45 -0.30 -1.76
N LEU A 572 -51.00 -0.23 -0.54
CA LEU A 572 -52.17 -0.98 -0.09
C LEU A 572 -53.42 -0.13 -0.25
N ASN A 573 -54.44 -0.68 -0.95
CA ASN A 573 -55.77 -0.08 -1.05
C ASN A 573 -56.72 -0.90 -0.18
N SER A 574 -57.16 -0.34 0.96
CA SER A 574 -58.06 -1.01 1.91
C SER A 574 -59.44 -1.24 1.34
N ALA A 575 -60.00 -0.30 0.52
CA ALA A 575 -61.34 -0.35 0.00
C ALA A 575 -61.46 -1.48 -1.07
N GLU A 576 -60.49 -1.58 -1.96
CA GLU A 576 -60.46 -2.55 -3.04
C GLU A 576 -59.74 -3.84 -2.67
N LYS A 577 -59.05 -3.89 -1.55
CA LYS A 577 -58.17 -4.99 -1.10
C LYS A 577 -57.12 -5.36 -2.14
N THR A 578 -56.61 -4.37 -2.91
CA THR A 578 -55.58 -4.55 -3.95
C THR A 578 -54.25 -4.03 -3.50
N LEU A 579 -53.19 -4.56 -4.15
CA LEU A 579 -51.82 -4.05 -4.03
C LEU A 579 -51.41 -3.46 -5.36
N THR A 580 -50.85 -2.24 -5.32
CA THR A 580 -50.19 -1.62 -6.49
C THR A 580 -48.72 -1.44 -6.14
N TRP A 581 -47.82 -1.92 -6.98
CA TRP A 581 -46.38 -1.86 -6.71
C TRP A 581 -45.56 -1.36 -7.89
N VAL A 582 -44.41 -0.81 -7.55
CA VAL A 582 -43.30 -0.49 -8.46
C VAL A 582 -42.04 -1.16 -7.96
N ARG A 583 -41.30 -1.77 -8.88
CA ARG A 583 -40.04 -2.43 -8.57
C ARG A 583 -38.90 -1.74 -9.32
N ALA A 584 -37.91 -1.27 -8.58
CA ALA A 584 -36.68 -0.68 -9.06
C ALA A 584 -35.49 -1.61 -8.74
N GLY A 585 -35.24 -2.60 -9.59
CA GLY A 585 -34.15 -3.54 -9.45
C GLY A 585 -34.23 -4.51 -8.27
N HIS A 586 -35.12 -4.30 -7.30
CA HIS A 586 -35.26 -5.10 -6.09
C HIS A 586 -35.78 -6.52 -6.37
N GLU A 587 -35.54 -7.45 -5.43
CA GLU A 587 -36.07 -8.79 -5.54
C GLU A 587 -37.63 -8.79 -5.60
N PRO A 588 -38.28 -9.63 -6.44
CA PRO A 588 -39.74 -9.69 -6.50
C PRO A 588 -40.33 -10.11 -5.15
N GLY A 589 -41.30 -9.38 -4.65
CA GLY A 589 -42.11 -9.82 -3.53
C GLY A 589 -42.84 -11.14 -3.81
N LEU A 590 -43.08 -11.95 -2.78
CA LEU A 590 -43.80 -13.24 -2.88
C LEU A 590 -45.20 -13.10 -2.31
N CYS A 591 -46.23 -13.42 -3.06
CA CYS A 591 -47.62 -13.47 -2.62
C CYS A 591 -48.11 -14.90 -2.50
N TYR A 592 -48.34 -15.41 -1.30
CA TYR A 592 -48.94 -16.71 -1.05
C TYR A 592 -50.45 -16.63 -1.13
N MET A 593 -51.03 -17.50 -1.93
CA MET A 593 -52.47 -17.64 -2.13
C MET A 593 -52.96 -18.91 -1.42
N PRO A 594 -53.68 -18.80 -0.28
CA PRO A 594 -54.04 -19.97 0.53
C PRO A 594 -55.01 -20.96 -0.19
N GLU A 595 -55.83 -20.49 -1.13
CA GLU A 595 -56.80 -21.33 -1.83
C GLU A 595 -56.16 -22.28 -2.82
N THR A 596 -55.14 -21.82 -3.56
CA THR A 596 -54.41 -22.63 -4.54
C THR A 596 -53.16 -23.26 -3.92
N ASN A 597 -52.76 -22.84 -2.73
CA ASN A 597 -51.52 -23.18 -2.07
C ASN A 597 -50.26 -22.83 -2.91
N GLU A 598 -50.35 -21.77 -3.73
CA GLU A 598 -49.34 -21.34 -4.65
C GLU A 598 -48.74 -19.99 -4.24
N PHE A 599 -47.51 -19.71 -4.71
CA PHE A 599 -46.89 -18.41 -4.63
C PHE A 599 -46.89 -17.71 -5.99
N VAL A 600 -47.25 -16.45 -5.98
CA VAL A 600 -47.17 -15.55 -7.14
C VAL A 600 -46.12 -14.50 -6.85
N GLU A 601 -45.16 -14.33 -7.76
CA GLU A 601 -44.16 -13.28 -7.64
C GLU A 601 -44.73 -11.94 -8.11
N LEU A 602 -44.49 -10.89 -7.30
CA LEU A 602 -44.80 -9.50 -7.63
C LEU A 602 -43.72 -8.95 -8.58
N ARG A 603 -43.70 -9.49 -9.81
CA ARG A 603 -42.72 -9.10 -10.82
C ARG A 603 -42.95 -7.67 -11.33
N GLY A 604 -41.93 -7.02 -11.84
CA GLY A 604 -41.97 -5.70 -12.45
C GLY A 604 -40.67 -5.40 -13.18
N LYS A 605 -40.76 -4.61 -14.25
CA LYS A 605 -39.54 -4.14 -14.97
C LYS A 605 -39.08 -2.83 -14.39
N GLY A 606 -37.79 -2.72 -14.09
CA GLY A 606 -37.13 -1.50 -13.63
C GLY A 606 -35.72 -1.83 -13.19
N LEU A 607 -34.74 -0.98 -13.53
CA LEU A 607 -33.38 -1.05 -13.01
C LEU A 607 -33.34 -0.46 -11.61
N ALA A 608 -32.27 -0.69 -10.86
CA ALA A 608 -32.05 -0.06 -9.57
C ALA A 608 -32.01 1.48 -9.70
N LEU A 609 -32.37 2.15 -8.62
CA LEU A 609 -32.32 3.61 -8.51
C LEU A 609 -30.86 4.08 -8.55
N GLY A 610 -30.60 5.20 -9.19
CA GLY A 610 -29.28 5.81 -9.26
C GLY A 610 -28.41 5.34 -10.43
N VAL A 611 -28.81 4.29 -11.17
CA VAL A 611 -28.02 3.75 -12.29
C VAL A 611 -28.10 4.67 -13.52
N PHE A 612 -29.29 5.13 -13.87
CA PHE A 612 -29.54 6.12 -14.95
C PHE A 612 -30.66 7.06 -14.53
N ASP A 613 -30.56 8.32 -14.87
CA ASP A 613 -31.49 9.40 -14.46
C ASP A 613 -32.81 9.42 -15.24
N ASP A 614 -32.81 8.89 -16.47
CA ASP A 614 -33.94 8.94 -17.43
C ASP A 614 -34.90 7.74 -17.36
N ILE A 615 -34.70 6.81 -16.39
CA ILE A 615 -35.55 5.61 -16.26
C ILE A 615 -36.96 6.01 -15.85
N LYS A 616 -37.93 5.51 -16.60
CA LYS A 616 -39.38 5.55 -16.27
C LYS A 616 -39.83 4.21 -15.75
N TYR A 617 -40.34 4.21 -14.54
CA TYR A 617 -40.86 3.01 -13.90
C TYR A 617 -42.34 2.77 -14.29
N LYS A 618 -42.79 1.51 -14.12
CA LYS A 618 -44.17 1.10 -14.34
C LYS A 618 -44.74 0.51 -13.07
N GLU A 619 -46.00 0.79 -12.81
CA GLU A 619 -46.77 0.16 -11.74
C GLU A 619 -47.54 -1.05 -12.23
N TYR A 620 -47.80 -1.96 -11.31
CA TYR A 620 -48.53 -3.19 -11.50
C TYR A 620 -49.54 -3.32 -10.35
N THR A 621 -50.70 -3.92 -10.60
CA THR A 621 -51.76 -4.08 -9.60
C THR A 621 -52.24 -5.52 -9.54
N THR A 622 -52.51 -6.04 -8.33
CA THR A 622 -53.12 -7.35 -8.15
C THR A 622 -54.64 -7.28 -8.40
N SER A 623 -55.23 -8.43 -8.64
CA SER A 623 -56.66 -8.64 -8.32
C SER A 623 -56.87 -8.48 -6.81
N PRO A 624 -58.13 -8.23 -6.33
CA PRO A 624 -58.40 -8.18 -4.89
C PRO A 624 -57.88 -9.41 -4.15
N LEU A 625 -57.10 -9.18 -3.09
CA LEU A 625 -56.57 -10.25 -2.27
C LEU A 625 -57.66 -10.87 -1.41
N ARG A 626 -57.63 -12.19 -1.33
CA ARG A 626 -58.57 -12.93 -0.46
C ARG A 626 -58.06 -12.99 0.98
N PRO A 627 -58.94 -13.10 1.98
CA PRO A 627 -58.54 -13.28 3.37
C PRO A 627 -57.56 -14.45 3.54
N GLY A 628 -56.49 -14.22 4.30
CA GLY A 628 -55.42 -15.20 4.51
C GLY A 628 -54.32 -15.18 3.48
N SER A 629 -54.38 -14.39 2.40
CA SER A 629 -53.26 -14.16 1.49
C SER A 629 -52.11 -13.47 2.23
N VAL A 630 -50.87 -13.89 2.00
CA VAL A 630 -49.67 -13.37 2.67
C VAL A 630 -48.67 -12.86 1.65
N VAL A 631 -48.29 -11.61 1.76
CA VAL A 631 -47.26 -11.00 0.93
C VAL A 631 -45.98 -10.86 1.75
N ILE A 632 -44.83 -11.24 1.16
CA ILE A 632 -43.50 -11.14 1.71
C ILE A 632 -42.69 -10.21 0.84
N LEU A 633 -42.08 -9.20 1.45
CA LEU A 633 -41.01 -8.37 0.85
C LEU A 633 -39.75 -8.62 1.65
N SER A 634 -38.64 -8.86 1.00
CA SER A 634 -37.34 -9.11 1.67
C SER A 634 -36.16 -8.61 0.83
N THR A 635 -35.10 -8.21 1.51
CA THR A 635 -33.79 -8.03 0.90
C THR A 635 -33.11 -9.38 0.70
N ASP A 636 -32.02 -9.40 -0.08
CA ASP A 636 -31.28 -10.62 -0.44
C ASP A 636 -30.56 -11.24 0.77
N GLY A 637 -30.16 -10.45 1.78
CA GLY A 637 -29.57 -10.96 3.01
C GLY A 637 -30.40 -12.03 3.73
N ILE A 638 -31.73 -12.08 3.50
CA ILE A 638 -32.57 -13.16 4.04
C ILE A 638 -32.29 -14.51 3.37
N PHE A 639 -32.30 -14.58 2.03
CA PHE A 639 -32.16 -15.85 1.32
C PHE A 639 -30.72 -16.15 0.90
N GLU A 640 -29.82 -15.17 0.95
CA GLU A 640 -28.39 -15.34 0.76
C GLU A 640 -27.61 -15.62 2.07
N THR A 641 -28.29 -15.59 3.22
CA THR A 641 -27.71 -16.07 4.49
C THR A 641 -27.08 -17.45 4.31
N ARG A 642 -25.86 -17.63 4.78
CA ARG A 642 -25.07 -18.88 4.66
C ARG A 642 -25.02 -19.66 5.98
N ASP A 643 -25.02 -20.98 5.86
CA ASP A 643 -24.72 -21.87 6.98
C ASP A 643 -23.20 -22.02 7.18
N THR A 644 -22.78 -22.74 8.21
CA THR A 644 -21.38 -23.06 8.51
C THR A 644 -20.63 -23.82 7.41
N LYS A 645 -21.35 -24.29 6.38
CA LYS A 645 -20.79 -24.99 5.21
C LYS A 645 -20.85 -24.15 3.94
N GLY A 646 -21.27 -22.88 4.04
CA GLY A 646 -21.38 -21.94 2.93
C GLY A 646 -22.62 -22.16 2.03
N LYS A 647 -23.62 -22.95 2.46
CA LYS A 647 -24.85 -23.18 1.69
C LYS A 647 -25.82 -22.03 1.97
N PHE A 648 -26.47 -21.52 0.93
CA PHE A 648 -27.51 -20.49 1.05
C PHE A 648 -28.81 -21.02 1.70
N PHE A 649 -29.48 -20.15 2.44
CA PHE A 649 -30.81 -20.40 2.99
C PHE A 649 -31.84 -20.68 1.88
N GLY A 650 -31.93 -19.82 0.90
CA GLY A 650 -32.71 -19.96 -0.31
C GLY A 650 -34.19 -19.59 -0.16
N ARG A 651 -34.82 -19.26 -1.29
CA ARG A 651 -36.22 -18.81 -1.37
C ARG A 651 -37.21 -19.94 -1.08
N GLU A 652 -36.91 -21.14 -1.51
CA GLU A 652 -37.80 -22.30 -1.31
C GLU A 652 -38.06 -22.55 0.18
N ARG A 653 -37.02 -22.39 0.99
CA ARG A 653 -37.13 -22.56 2.43
C ARG A 653 -37.98 -21.46 3.07
N LEU A 654 -37.81 -20.20 2.64
CA LEU A 654 -38.62 -19.07 3.07
C LEU A 654 -40.11 -19.33 2.72
N MET A 655 -40.40 -19.75 1.47
CA MET A 655 -41.74 -20.08 1.00
C MET A 655 -42.37 -21.21 1.83
N GLU A 656 -41.60 -22.24 2.21
CA GLU A 656 -42.12 -23.35 3.03
C GLU A 656 -42.48 -22.88 4.44
N ILE A 657 -41.67 -21.99 5.07
CA ILE A 657 -41.95 -21.44 6.39
C ILE A 657 -43.25 -20.61 6.34
N VAL A 658 -43.38 -19.74 5.34
CA VAL A 658 -44.58 -18.91 5.14
C VAL A 658 -45.80 -19.80 4.99
N ARG A 659 -45.75 -20.84 4.14
CA ARG A 659 -46.85 -21.79 3.90
C ARG A 659 -47.29 -22.48 5.21
N LYS A 660 -46.35 -22.94 6.01
CA LYS A 660 -46.59 -23.60 7.33
C LYS A 660 -47.24 -22.68 8.35
N ASN A 661 -47.00 -21.39 8.25
CA ASN A 661 -47.44 -20.40 9.25
C ASN A 661 -48.53 -19.44 8.72
N ALA A 662 -49.03 -19.62 7.49
CA ALA A 662 -49.94 -18.69 6.82
C ALA A 662 -51.25 -18.41 7.58
N ASN A 663 -51.70 -19.31 8.44
CA ASN A 663 -52.90 -19.14 9.31
C ASN A 663 -52.62 -18.28 10.58
N ARG A 664 -51.37 -17.96 10.84
CA ARG A 664 -50.98 -17.13 12.02
C ARG A 664 -51.03 -15.64 11.69
N SER A 665 -50.84 -14.76 12.69
CA SER A 665 -50.67 -13.31 12.50
C SER A 665 -49.43 -12.97 11.67
N ALA A 666 -49.42 -11.81 11.01
CA ALA A 666 -48.27 -11.31 10.28
C ALA A 666 -46.99 -11.28 11.14
N SER A 667 -47.09 -10.83 12.41
CA SER A 667 -45.97 -10.82 13.36
C SER A 667 -45.46 -12.24 13.65
N SER A 668 -46.35 -13.22 13.83
CA SER A 668 -45.94 -14.62 14.08
C SER A 668 -45.25 -15.26 12.86
N ILE A 669 -45.65 -14.91 11.65
CA ILE A 669 -45.02 -15.35 10.42
C ILE A 669 -43.61 -14.74 10.31
N LEU A 670 -43.49 -13.43 10.54
CA LEU A 670 -42.21 -12.72 10.56
C LEU A 670 -41.20 -13.36 11.53
N GLU A 671 -41.61 -13.57 12.78
CA GLU A 671 -40.75 -14.17 13.82
C GLU A 671 -40.36 -15.61 13.48
N ALA A 672 -41.26 -16.39 12.86
CA ALA A 672 -40.91 -17.74 12.41
C ALA A 672 -39.84 -17.71 11.31
N CYS A 673 -39.95 -16.82 10.33
CA CYS A 673 -38.97 -16.67 9.27
C CYS A 673 -37.61 -16.25 9.79
N LEU A 674 -37.55 -15.19 10.63
CA LEU A 674 -36.29 -14.68 11.18
C LEU A 674 -35.61 -15.70 12.12
N ARG A 675 -36.37 -16.48 12.87
CA ARG A 675 -35.83 -17.56 13.71
C ARG A 675 -35.18 -18.64 12.87
N GLU A 676 -35.84 -19.11 11.82
CA GLU A 676 -35.32 -20.15 10.92
C GLU A 676 -34.05 -19.68 10.17
N VAL A 677 -33.97 -18.40 9.78
CA VAL A 677 -32.76 -17.79 9.19
C VAL A 677 -31.62 -17.79 10.22
N HIS A 678 -31.93 -17.37 11.47
CA HIS A 678 -30.97 -17.37 12.56
C HIS A 678 -30.43 -18.78 12.88
N ASP A 679 -31.33 -19.75 13.00
CA ASP A 679 -30.97 -21.15 13.33
C ASP A 679 -30.17 -21.79 12.17
N PHE A 680 -30.52 -21.48 10.94
CA PHE A 680 -29.79 -21.94 9.76
C PHE A 680 -28.37 -21.41 9.71
N ARG A 681 -28.13 -20.13 10.07
CA ARG A 681 -26.82 -19.50 10.12
C ARG A 681 -25.86 -20.19 11.12
N GLY A 682 -26.38 -20.82 12.18
CA GLY A 682 -25.63 -21.67 13.08
C GLY A 682 -24.48 -20.97 13.83
N GLY A 683 -24.65 -19.68 14.15
CA GLY A 683 -23.66 -18.88 14.91
C GLY A 683 -22.63 -18.14 14.06
N CYS A 684 -22.67 -18.25 12.72
CA CYS A 684 -21.90 -17.37 11.84
C CYS A 684 -22.36 -15.90 12.00
N PRO A 685 -21.49 -14.89 11.83
CA PRO A 685 -21.90 -13.50 11.78
C PRO A 685 -22.84 -13.25 10.58
N ARG A 686 -23.63 -12.18 10.63
CA ARG A 686 -24.34 -11.70 9.45
C ARG A 686 -23.33 -11.17 8.44
N GLU A 687 -23.50 -11.56 7.17
CA GLU A 687 -22.67 -11.07 6.07
C GLU A 687 -23.32 -9.89 5.36
N ASP A 688 -24.66 -9.74 5.51
CA ASP A 688 -25.44 -8.66 4.92
C ASP A 688 -26.62 -8.27 5.83
N ASP A 689 -27.27 -7.15 5.53
CA ASP A 689 -28.46 -6.68 6.22
C ASP A 689 -29.67 -7.60 5.92
N GLU A 690 -30.45 -7.93 6.96
CA GLU A 690 -31.57 -8.86 6.87
C GLU A 690 -32.89 -8.09 7.08
N THR A 691 -33.58 -7.72 6.02
CA THR A 691 -34.89 -7.05 6.10
C THR A 691 -36.02 -7.92 5.58
N LEU A 692 -37.09 -8.02 6.35
CA LEU A 692 -38.27 -8.80 6.03
C LEU A 692 -39.56 -8.07 6.43
N VAL A 693 -40.50 -7.98 5.51
CA VAL A 693 -41.85 -7.46 5.76
C VAL A 693 -42.89 -8.51 5.37
N VAL A 694 -43.85 -8.71 6.24
CA VAL A 694 -44.99 -9.59 6.09
C VAL A 694 -46.27 -8.76 6.06
N ILE A 695 -47.08 -8.87 5.03
CA ILE A 695 -48.40 -8.25 4.87
C ILE A 695 -49.43 -9.35 4.71
N LYS A 696 -50.42 -9.42 5.58
CA LYS A 696 -51.49 -10.43 5.54
C LYS A 696 -52.86 -9.79 5.33
N ALA A 697 -53.59 -10.25 4.34
CA ALA A 697 -54.99 -9.86 4.10
C ALA A 697 -55.93 -10.51 5.15
N LYS A 698 -56.83 -9.69 5.75
CA LYS A 698 -57.83 -10.09 6.75
C LYS A 698 -59.13 -10.53 6.09
#